data_5622f27b3c95a2a429dc95a8d91e7df0
#
_entry.id   5622f27b3c95a2a429dc95a8d91e7df0
#
_cell.length_a   1.000
_cell.length_b   1.000
_cell.length_c   1.000
_cell.angle_alpha   90.00
_cell.angle_beta   90.00
_cell.angle_gamma   90.00
#
_symmetry.space_group_name_H-M   'P 1'
#
loop_
_entity.id
_entity.type
_entity.pdbx_description
1 polymer ?
#
loop_
_entity_poly.entity_id
_entity_poly.type
_entity_poly.pdbx_seq_one_letter_code
_entity_poly.pdbx_strand_id
1 'polypeptide(L)'
;MIILNRSLSSRFSNLILSLILLFSFTQIQAQSKTKDFKISVQWQPIQNNSEGKSQSLSVLSLRNESAEDLPSNGWTLYFNYSGDFPKPDSRGLTISFVNGDLYKIEPNAASDGISAGTRLDFQMVRSGNIENVTQSPQGFYLVLSGTPEKVIPVKCTYPDPSAEFLNSLPASKTWMDPSYVYSKNQDVQDIDASKMPLIFPSPQEYKSMNAEYIINGNTSISAETIFIREAGYLSEELAKVLNAKPAIRQNSTNGIVFRKDPKIAAEGYELSVSEKGVLISASTPAGAFYGIQSLKSLLPPLSWREKQNSIVIQTVEVKDEPRFGYRSFMLDVARNFQTKEQILKVLDLMSLYKLNVFHFHFSEDEGWRVEIPSLPELTRVGSVRAHTIDHKNNIQPAFASGGVPNQLPGSGYLSRKDFIEVLKYATVRHIQVIPEIESPGHARAAIKAMESRYEKLMKAGKAAEAGRYRLIDPQDKSQYRSVQGWNDNVMDVALPSVYNFIEKVTDDLILMYKEAGAPLKTIHYGGDEVPAKVWEKSPAYLKLKSTNPDIKSTDDLWYYYFGKLNAMAKKRGLFVSGWEEAGMRKTTLDGKPHYIANPDFADDHFQLHVWNNVIGWGAEDLAYKLANGGYKVVLSPVSNQYFDLAYNSSYYEPGYKWGGMVDIDKPFYFIPYDFLKNVKEDGQGRPIKDLDQTKMIRLTDYGKSNIVGLQGLLWSENNITKERLEYMMLPKLLGLAERAWAVEPEWAIGEYSILNDLYYKNSWSQFANRVGKRELPRLTYYNGGFSYRIPEPGLKLRDGKVYANIQLPGLEIRYTRDGSDPVAGSMIYTSPLTEKGKFRFAAFDVSGRRGRVVTVENK
;
A
#
# COMPACT_ATOMS: atom_id res chain seq x y z
N MET A 1 9.14 95.60 10.96
CA MET A 1 7.74 95.01 11.10
C MET A 1 7.68 93.69 10.41
N ILE A 2 8.02 92.64 11.01
CA ILE A 2 7.86 91.15 10.64
C ILE A 2 8.81 90.40 11.57
N ILE A 3 8.44 90.18 12.82
CA ILE A 3 9.01 89.13 13.67
C ILE A 3 7.98 88.93 14.83
N LEU A 4 6.96 88.13 14.67
CA LEU A 4 6.14 87.63 15.77
C LEU A 4 5.01 86.76 15.20
N ASN A 5 5.40 85.59 14.59
CA ASN A 5 4.38 84.56 14.28
C ASN A 5 4.98 83.19 13.93
N ARG A 6 6.06 82.78 14.67
CA ARG A 6 6.67 81.44 14.46
C ARG A 6 6.79 80.57 15.72
N SER A 7 6.19 80.93 16.84
CA SER A 7 6.37 80.17 18.07
C SER A 7 5.10 79.45 18.62
N LEU A 8 3.94 79.63 17.97
CA LEU A 8 2.71 78.94 18.41
C LEU A 8 2.34 77.75 17.53
N SER A 9 2.84 77.64 16.33
CA SER A 9 2.58 76.46 15.45
C SER A 9 3.42 75.20 15.81
N SER A 10 4.65 75.40 16.37
CA SER A 10 5.53 74.27 16.70
C SER A 10 5.14 73.51 18.00
N ARG A 11 4.43 74.18 18.93
CA ARG A 11 3.97 73.51 20.18
C ARG A 11 2.69 72.70 19.98
N PHE A 12 1.80 73.09 19.04
CA PHE A 12 0.61 72.32 18.70
C PHE A 12 0.94 71.07 17.82
N SER A 13 1.89 71.20 16.87
CA SER A 13 2.35 70.08 16.08
C SER A 13 3.04 69.00 16.91
N ASN A 14 3.85 69.41 17.96
CA ASN A 14 4.52 68.42 18.83
C ASN A 14 3.54 67.73 19.82
N LEU A 15 2.46 68.39 20.21
CA LEU A 15 1.46 67.79 21.07
C LEU A 15 0.58 66.78 20.33
N ILE A 16 0.25 67.04 19.04
CA ILE A 16 -0.49 66.13 18.18
C ILE A 16 0.40 64.95 17.76
N LEU A 17 1.68 65.15 17.48
CA LEU A 17 2.62 64.08 17.18
C LEU A 17 2.87 63.20 18.43
N SER A 18 2.94 63.73 19.60
CA SER A 18 3.05 62.95 20.86
C SER A 18 1.78 62.20 21.21
N LEU A 19 0.59 62.72 20.92
CA LEU A 19 -0.68 61.98 21.09
C LEU A 19 -0.85 60.88 20.01
N ILE A 20 -0.42 61.10 18.78
CA ILE A 20 -0.46 60.07 17.73
C ILE A 20 0.58 58.96 18.00
N LEU A 21 1.75 59.29 18.55
CA LEU A 21 2.73 58.30 18.98
C LEU A 21 2.26 57.50 20.24
N LEU A 22 1.59 58.15 21.21
CA LEU A 22 0.97 57.41 22.35
C LEU A 22 -0.19 56.54 21.90
N PHE A 23 -1.05 56.96 20.93
CA PHE A 23 -2.10 56.09 20.40
C PHE A 23 -1.52 54.97 19.53
N SER A 24 -0.41 55.15 18.81
CA SER A 24 0.28 54.11 18.08
C SER A 24 1.01 53.12 18.99
N PHE A 25 1.53 53.55 20.13
CA PHE A 25 2.14 52.66 21.12
C PHE A 25 1.11 51.87 21.92
N THR A 26 -0.11 52.39 22.13
CA THR A 26 -1.19 51.63 22.80
C THR A 26 -1.88 50.65 21.84
N GLN A 27 -1.85 50.85 20.54
CA GLN A 27 -2.31 49.82 19.57
C GLN A 27 -1.24 48.73 19.26
N ILE A 28 0.06 49.02 19.53
CA ILE A 28 1.12 48.01 19.36
C ILE A 28 1.23 47.08 20.57
N GLN A 29 0.65 47.40 21.73
CA GLN A 29 0.64 46.52 22.90
C GLN A 29 -0.59 45.62 23.03
N ALA A 30 -1.51 45.68 22.08
CA ALA A 30 -2.62 44.69 22.00
C ALA A 30 -2.39 43.60 20.94
N GLN A 31 -1.14 43.29 20.57
CA GLN A 31 -0.84 41.97 20.07
C GLN A 31 -0.98 41.01 21.27
N SER A 32 -2.14 40.39 21.40
CA SER A 32 -2.35 39.29 22.31
C SER A 32 -1.18 38.31 22.10
N LYS A 33 -0.34 38.13 23.11
CA LYS A 33 0.56 36.99 23.15
C LYS A 33 -0.32 35.78 22.85
N THR A 34 -0.19 35.21 21.65
CA THR A 34 -0.88 33.98 21.32
C THR A 34 -0.46 32.96 22.37
N LYS A 35 -1.40 32.55 23.20
CA LYS A 35 -1.13 31.61 24.29
C LYS A 35 -0.56 30.32 23.68
N ASP A 36 0.58 29.88 24.18
CA ASP A 36 1.20 28.64 23.76
C ASP A 36 0.67 27.49 24.63
N PHE A 37 -0.39 26.84 24.15
CA PHE A 37 -0.89 25.66 24.82
C PHE A 37 -0.06 24.43 24.43
N LYS A 38 0.26 23.62 25.43
CA LYS A 38 0.91 22.33 25.30
C LYS A 38 -0.05 21.27 25.84
N ILE A 39 -0.64 20.51 24.91
CA ILE A 39 -1.58 19.44 25.21
C ILE A 39 -0.95 18.13 24.79
N SER A 40 -1.09 17.10 25.61
CA SER A 40 -0.79 15.72 25.25
C SER A 40 -2.02 14.84 25.40
N VAL A 41 -2.05 13.78 24.64
CA VAL A 41 -3.17 12.83 24.59
C VAL A 41 -2.64 11.43 24.85
N GLN A 42 -3.39 10.65 25.61
CA GLN A 42 -3.19 9.20 25.74
C GLN A 42 -4.49 8.50 25.37
N TRP A 43 -4.40 7.49 24.52
CA TRP A 43 -5.56 6.68 24.18
C TRP A 43 -5.33 5.23 24.61
N GLN A 44 -6.35 4.62 25.22
CA GLN A 44 -6.30 3.23 25.67
C GLN A 44 -7.63 2.51 25.43
N PRO A 45 -7.62 1.36 24.74
CA PRO A 45 -8.80 0.51 24.62
C PRO A 45 -9.07 -0.18 25.97
N ILE A 46 -10.34 -0.24 26.38
CA ILE A 46 -10.75 -0.78 27.68
C ILE A 46 -11.48 -2.11 27.51
N GLN A 47 -12.46 -2.17 26.59
CA GLN A 47 -13.34 -3.33 26.46
C GLN A 47 -13.99 -3.38 25.08
N ASN A 48 -14.06 -4.57 24.49
CA ASN A 48 -14.94 -4.90 23.36
C ASN A 48 -16.26 -5.48 23.84
N ASN A 49 -17.27 -5.50 22.97
CA ASN A 49 -18.64 -5.95 23.28
C ASN A 49 -19.22 -5.24 24.51
N SER A 50 -18.89 -3.95 24.67
CA SER A 50 -19.35 -3.13 25.77
C SER A 50 -20.89 -3.11 25.83
N GLU A 51 -21.44 -3.23 27.04
CA GLU A 51 -22.90 -3.31 27.27
C GLU A 51 -23.60 -4.46 26.50
N GLY A 52 -22.86 -5.53 26.17
CA GLY A 52 -23.40 -6.66 25.40
C GLY A 52 -23.73 -6.35 23.94
N LYS A 53 -23.24 -5.23 23.41
CA LYS A 53 -23.42 -4.79 22.01
C LYS A 53 -22.11 -4.90 21.24
N SER A 54 -22.20 -5.00 19.92
CA SER A 54 -21.03 -4.87 19.03
C SER A 54 -20.51 -3.43 19.00
N GLN A 55 -19.85 -3.03 20.08
CA GLN A 55 -19.24 -1.73 20.28
C GLN A 55 -18.03 -1.86 21.20
N SER A 56 -17.10 -0.92 21.10
CA SER A 56 -15.90 -0.88 21.95
C SER A 56 -15.87 0.39 22.79
N LEU A 57 -15.39 0.23 24.02
CA LEU A 57 -15.11 1.31 24.96
C LEU A 57 -13.61 1.57 24.99
N SER A 58 -13.22 2.83 24.85
CA SER A 58 -11.85 3.31 25.07
C SER A 58 -11.86 4.60 25.87
N VAL A 59 -10.72 4.99 26.42
CA VAL A 59 -10.52 6.25 27.13
C VAL A 59 -9.49 7.08 26.41
N LEU A 60 -9.85 8.34 26.14
CA LEU A 60 -8.96 9.38 25.67
C LEU A 60 -8.67 10.31 26.84
N SER A 61 -7.44 10.35 27.28
CA SER A 61 -6.97 11.24 28.34
C SER A 61 -6.33 12.47 27.73
N LEU A 62 -6.92 13.64 27.95
CA LEU A 62 -6.36 14.94 27.55
C LEU A 62 -5.64 15.54 28.74
N ARG A 63 -4.36 15.83 28.62
CA ARG A 63 -3.55 16.49 29.65
C ARG A 63 -3.15 17.88 29.20
N ASN A 64 -3.53 18.88 30.00
CA ASN A 64 -3.04 20.24 29.80
C ASN A 64 -1.66 20.38 30.48
N GLU A 65 -0.59 20.40 29.73
CA GLU A 65 0.79 20.59 30.19
C GLU A 65 1.21 22.07 30.20
N SER A 66 0.27 22.97 29.88
CA SER A 66 0.50 24.41 29.87
C SER A 66 0.47 25.00 31.28
N ALA A 67 1.00 26.20 31.45
CA ALA A 67 0.92 26.98 32.66
C ALA A 67 -0.45 27.69 32.88
N GLU A 68 -1.31 27.66 31.84
CA GLU A 68 -2.64 28.29 31.85
C GLU A 68 -3.73 27.23 31.59
N ASP A 69 -4.93 27.55 32.12
CA ASP A 69 -6.11 26.71 31.91
C ASP A 69 -6.53 26.74 30.42
N LEU A 70 -6.81 25.57 29.84
CA LEU A 70 -7.50 25.46 28.57
C LEU A 70 -8.99 25.82 28.82
N PRO A 71 -9.53 26.83 28.16
CA PRO A 71 -10.83 27.39 28.51
C PRO A 71 -11.98 26.42 28.20
N SER A 72 -13.17 26.71 28.75
CA SER A 72 -14.39 25.96 28.49
C SER A 72 -14.94 26.07 27.07
N ASN A 73 -14.32 26.87 26.18
CA ASN A 73 -14.69 27.03 24.78
C ASN A 73 -13.50 27.60 23.97
N GLY A 74 -13.69 27.76 22.64
CA GLY A 74 -12.69 28.40 21.78
C GLY A 74 -11.53 27.49 21.38
N TRP A 75 -11.67 26.18 21.48
CA TRP A 75 -10.73 25.21 20.96
C TRP A 75 -11.42 23.97 20.40
N THR A 76 -10.77 23.30 19.48
CA THR A 76 -11.24 22.05 18.85
C THR A 76 -10.06 21.10 18.72
N LEU A 77 -10.20 19.87 19.20
CA LEU A 77 -9.22 18.79 19.03
C LEU A 77 -9.65 17.91 17.86
N TYR A 78 -8.84 17.84 16.81
CA TYR A 78 -9.08 17.00 15.65
C TYR A 78 -8.23 15.72 15.71
N PHE A 79 -8.74 14.64 15.09
CA PHE A 79 -8.04 13.37 14.96
C PHE A 79 -8.62 12.53 13.83
N ASN A 80 -7.84 11.58 13.30
CA ASN A 80 -8.28 10.60 12.33
C ASN A 80 -8.68 9.29 13.02
N TYR A 81 -9.82 8.73 12.66
CA TYR A 81 -10.33 7.47 13.21
C TYR A 81 -11.34 6.80 12.30
N SER A 82 -11.40 5.47 12.32
CA SER A 82 -12.40 4.69 11.58
C SER A 82 -13.54 4.25 12.49
N GLY A 83 -14.80 4.42 12.04
CA GLY A 83 -16.02 3.97 12.73
C GLY A 83 -16.81 5.12 13.36
N ASP A 84 -18.06 4.86 13.71
CA ASP A 84 -19.00 5.86 14.23
C ASP A 84 -19.05 5.83 15.76
N PHE A 85 -19.46 6.97 16.35
CA PHE A 85 -19.60 7.15 17.79
C PHE A 85 -21.09 7.26 18.19
N PRO A 86 -21.74 6.16 18.65
CA PRO A 86 -23.15 6.16 19.04
C PRO A 86 -23.42 6.96 20.33
N LYS A 87 -22.40 7.20 21.14
CA LYS A 87 -22.46 8.05 22.35
C LYS A 87 -21.41 9.15 22.23
N PRO A 88 -21.74 10.29 21.57
CA PRO A 88 -20.76 11.32 21.25
C PRO A 88 -20.37 12.21 22.44
N ASP A 89 -21.18 12.27 23.51
CA ASP A 89 -20.97 13.17 24.62
C ASP A 89 -20.37 12.47 25.83
N SER A 90 -19.36 13.09 26.43
CA SER A 90 -18.76 12.65 27.69
C SER A 90 -18.06 13.83 28.39
N ARG A 91 -18.34 14.05 29.67
CA ARG A 91 -17.63 15.00 30.54
C ARG A 91 -17.43 16.40 29.94
N GLY A 92 -18.51 17.00 29.43
CA GLY A 92 -18.46 18.37 28.89
C GLY A 92 -17.79 18.48 27.50
N LEU A 93 -17.52 17.35 26.84
CA LEU A 93 -16.96 17.30 25.48
C LEU A 93 -17.89 16.52 24.57
N THR A 94 -17.90 16.89 23.27
CA THR A 94 -18.67 16.22 22.21
C THR A 94 -17.77 15.81 21.07
N ILE A 95 -17.87 14.54 20.62
CA ILE A 95 -17.26 14.07 19.36
C ILE A 95 -18.21 14.33 18.19
N SER A 96 -17.68 14.84 17.09
CA SER A 96 -18.41 15.03 15.85
C SER A 96 -17.62 14.50 14.65
N PHE A 97 -18.31 13.86 13.70
CA PHE A 97 -17.78 13.49 12.40
C PHE A 97 -17.61 14.73 11.53
N VAL A 98 -16.50 14.83 10.80
CA VAL A 98 -16.25 15.92 9.84
C VAL A 98 -16.47 15.42 8.43
N ASN A 99 -15.57 14.58 7.91
CA ASN A 99 -15.67 13.93 6.61
C ASN A 99 -14.55 12.88 6.47
N GLY A 100 -14.75 11.80 5.73
CA GLY A 100 -13.78 10.72 5.59
C GLY A 100 -13.50 10.02 6.92
N ASP A 101 -12.25 10.06 7.37
CA ASP A 101 -11.82 9.55 8.67
C ASP A 101 -11.58 10.66 9.72
N LEU A 102 -11.89 11.93 9.39
CA LEU A 102 -11.63 13.06 10.29
C LEU A 102 -12.78 13.26 11.27
N TYR A 103 -12.42 13.32 12.53
CA TYR A 103 -13.29 13.64 13.66
C TYR A 103 -12.78 14.86 14.42
N LYS A 104 -13.67 15.46 15.18
CA LYS A 104 -13.35 16.55 16.11
C LYS A 104 -13.98 16.34 17.48
N ILE A 105 -13.31 16.83 18.51
CA ILE A 105 -13.81 16.95 19.88
C ILE A 105 -13.86 18.43 20.22
N GLU A 106 -15.02 18.89 20.69
CA GLU A 106 -15.29 20.27 21.09
C GLU A 106 -15.87 20.33 22.50
N PRO A 107 -15.55 21.36 23.25
CA PRO A 107 -16.27 21.64 24.50
C PRO A 107 -17.76 21.88 24.21
N ASN A 108 -18.63 21.32 25.07
CA ASN A 108 -20.07 21.60 25.03
C ASN A 108 -20.47 22.49 26.21
N ALA A 109 -21.77 22.77 26.36
CA ALA A 109 -22.28 23.67 27.40
C ALA A 109 -21.98 23.23 28.85
N ALA A 110 -21.59 21.96 29.05
CA ALA A 110 -21.27 21.42 30.38
C ALA A 110 -19.73 21.37 30.62
N SER A 111 -18.94 22.03 29.77
CA SER A 111 -17.48 22.05 29.90
C SER A 111 -17.00 23.08 30.90
N ASP A 112 -16.19 22.64 31.86
CA ASP A 112 -15.45 23.53 32.80
C ASP A 112 -14.06 23.92 32.30
N GLY A 113 -13.68 23.47 31.08
CA GLY A 113 -12.30 23.57 30.56
C GLY A 113 -11.38 22.50 31.16
N ILE A 114 -10.06 22.67 30.97
CA ILE A 114 -9.05 21.77 31.56
C ILE A 114 -7.97 22.62 32.26
N SER A 115 -7.95 22.55 33.58
CA SER A 115 -7.01 23.34 34.37
C SER A 115 -5.56 23.00 34.08
N ALA A 116 -4.66 23.96 34.26
CA ALA A 116 -3.21 23.81 34.08
C ALA A 116 -2.66 22.60 34.86
N GLY A 117 -1.85 21.79 34.24
CA GLY A 117 -1.25 20.59 34.83
C GLY A 117 -2.20 19.42 35.08
N THR A 118 -3.51 19.53 34.77
CA THR A 118 -4.50 18.48 35.04
C THR A 118 -4.80 17.63 33.84
N ARG A 119 -5.55 16.53 34.07
CA ARG A 119 -5.98 15.55 33.06
C ARG A 119 -7.50 15.42 33.09
N LEU A 120 -8.11 15.39 31.90
CA LEU A 120 -9.50 15.06 31.69
C LEU A 120 -9.60 13.74 30.91
N ASP A 121 -10.30 12.76 31.50
CA ASP A 121 -10.54 11.47 30.85
C ASP A 121 -11.90 11.50 30.15
N PHE A 122 -11.87 11.30 28.83
CA PHE A 122 -13.03 11.28 27.96
C PHE A 122 -13.31 9.84 27.50
N GLN A 123 -14.51 9.33 27.74
CA GLN A 123 -14.91 8.00 27.29
C GLN A 123 -15.36 8.04 25.83
N MET A 124 -14.78 7.16 25.01
CA MET A 124 -15.13 6.99 23.60
C MET A 124 -15.81 5.64 23.40
N VAL A 125 -17.08 5.66 23.03
CA VAL A 125 -17.85 4.46 22.64
C VAL A 125 -17.94 4.42 21.12
N ARG A 126 -17.29 3.43 20.50
CA ARG A 126 -17.24 3.24 19.06
C ARG A 126 -18.13 2.08 18.63
N SER A 127 -18.82 2.19 17.49
CA SER A 127 -19.49 1.06 16.84
C SER A 127 -18.47 0.04 16.34
N GLY A 128 -18.73 -1.24 16.60
CA GLY A 128 -17.84 -2.35 16.29
C GLY A 128 -16.68 -2.52 17.29
N ASN A 129 -15.99 -3.64 17.18
CA ASN A 129 -14.88 -3.99 18.07
C ASN A 129 -13.56 -3.41 17.58
N ILE A 130 -12.64 -3.10 18.51
CA ILE A 130 -11.25 -2.78 18.22
C ILE A 130 -10.49 -4.11 18.11
N GLU A 131 -9.94 -4.39 16.97
CA GLU A 131 -9.32 -5.67 16.67
C GLU A 131 -7.80 -5.66 16.69
N ASN A 132 -7.19 -4.54 16.35
CA ASN A 132 -5.74 -4.36 16.38
C ASN A 132 -5.33 -2.88 16.44
N VAL A 133 -4.03 -2.65 16.54
CA VAL A 133 -3.40 -1.32 16.65
C VAL A 133 -3.74 -0.37 15.51
N THR A 134 -4.08 -0.88 14.32
CA THR A 134 -4.48 -0.07 13.15
C THR A 134 -5.74 0.76 13.42
N GLN A 135 -6.61 0.27 14.30
CA GLN A 135 -7.85 0.92 14.66
C GLN A 135 -7.71 1.89 15.84
N SER A 136 -6.50 2.36 16.15
CA SER A 136 -6.26 3.43 17.12
C SER A 136 -6.48 4.81 16.48
N PRO A 137 -7.05 5.79 17.18
CA PRO A 137 -7.14 7.16 16.68
C PRO A 137 -5.75 7.76 16.53
N GLN A 138 -5.51 8.55 15.48
CA GLN A 138 -4.19 9.07 15.13
C GLN A 138 -4.26 10.52 14.65
N GLY A 139 -3.11 11.15 14.40
CA GLY A 139 -3.03 12.45 13.75
C GLY A 139 -3.63 13.61 14.58
N PHE A 140 -3.55 13.55 15.89
CA PHE A 140 -4.12 14.56 16.77
C PHE A 140 -3.52 15.94 16.57
N TYR A 141 -4.38 16.97 16.52
CA TYR A 141 -3.97 18.38 16.55
C TYR A 141 -5.07 19.26 17.18
N LEU A 142 -4.67 20.29 17.85
CA LEU A 142 -5.55 21.28 18.49
C LEU A 142 -5.64 22.51 17.61
N VAL A 143 -6.85 23.03 17.43
CA VAL A 143 -7.10 24.32 16.78
C VAL A 143 -7.66 25.28 17.82
N LEU A 144 -7.00 26.42 18.02
CA LEU A 144 -7.49 27.52 18.83
C LEU A 144 -8.23 28.50 17.94
N SER A 145 -9.45 28.86 18.33
CA SER A 145 -10.27 29.86 17.63
C SER A 145 -9.58 31.21 17.68
N GLY A 146 -9.56 31.91 16.53
CA GLY A 146 -8.94 33.21 16.38
C GLY A 146 -8.89 33.61 14.92
N THR A 147 -8.29 34.76 14.61
CA THR A 147 -8.08 35.20 13.24
C THR A 147 -6.63 35.67 13.10
N PRO A 148 -5.75 34.87 12.50
CA PRO A 148 -5.97 33.49 11.98
C PRO A 148 -6.09 32.43 13.10
N GLU A 149 -6.68 31.27 12.76
CA GLU A 149 -6.70 30.09 13.62
C GLU A 149 -5.27 29.59 13.90
N LYS A 150 -5.03 29.14 15.14
CA LYS A 150 -3.72 28.57 15.50
C LYS A 150 -3.82 27.05 15.57
N VAL A 151 -3.06 26.36 14.73
CA VAL A 151 -2.97 24.89 14.69
C VAL A 151 -1.77 24.41 15.50
N ILE A 152 -2.00 23.52 16.46
CA ILE A 152 -0.98 22.99 17.36
C ILE A 152 -0.94 21.45 17.22
N PRO A 153 0.17 20.84 16.80
CA PRO A 153 0.32 19.40 16.80
C PRO A 153 0.20 18.83 18.23
N VAL A 154 -0.51 17.72 18.37
CA VAL A 154 -0.73 17.07 19.67
C VAL A 154 -0.15 15.66 19.61
N LYS A 155 0.74 15.36 20.58
CA LYS A 155 1.33 14.02 20.70
C LYS A 155 0.32 13.08 21.37
N CYS A 156 0.06 11.94 20.74
CA CYS A 156 -0.68 10.83 21.34
C CYS A 156 0.26 9.72 21.77
N THR A 157 -0.02 9.12 22.93
CA THR A 157 0.66 7.91 23.43
C THR A 157 -0.34 6.77 23.53
N TYR A 158 0.13 5.55 23.30
CA TYR A 158 -0.67 4.33 23.25
C TYR A 158 -0.07 3.32 24.23
N PRO A 159 -0.50 3.33 25.50
CA PRO A 159 -0.10 2.31 26.45
C PRO A 159 -0.50 0.91 25.99
N ASP A 160 0.25 -0.09 26.43
CA ASP A 160 -0.16 -1.47 26.21
C ASP A 160 -1.59 -1.71 26.72
N PRO A 161 -2.42 -2.43 25.97
CA PRO A 161 -3.78 -2.75 26.39
C PRO A 161 -3.76 -3.62 27.66
N SER A 162 -4.78 -3.48 28.49
CA SER A 162 -4.95 -4.31 29.68
C SER A 162 -5.19 -5.78 29.32
N ALA A 163 -4.88 -6.69 30.24
CA ALA A 163 -5.21 -8.11 30.07
C ALA A 163 -6.73 -8.31 29.90
N GLU A 164 -7.56 -7.50 30.56
CA GLU A 164 -9.01 -7.53 30.42
C GLU A 164 -9.46 -7.19 29.00
N PHE A 165 -8.88 -6.13 28.40
CA PHE A 165 -9.15 -5.80 26.99
C PHE A 165 -8.72 -6.93 26.06
N LEU A 166 -7.51 -7.47 26.23
CA LEU A 166 -7.01 -8.58 25.38
C LEU A 166 -7.90 -9.81 25.48
N ASN A 167 -8.46 -10.11 26.67
CA ASN A 167 -9.42 -11.18 26.88
C ASN A 167 -10.81 -10.89 26.28
N SER A 168 -11.15 -9.62 26.03
CA SER A 168 -12.40 -9.21 25.38
C SER A 168 -12.33 -9.26 23.84
N LEU A 169 -11.17 -9.57 23.27
CA LEU A 169 -11.04 -9.77 21.82
C LEU A 169 -11.91 -10.95 21.38
N PRO A 170 -12.53 -10.90 20.18
CA PRO A 170 -13.40 -11.97 19.71
C PRO A 170 -12.73 -13.33 19.79
N ALA A 171 -13.48 -14.34 20.23
CA ALA A 171 -12.97 -15.72 20.45
C ALA A 171 -12.43 -16.42 19.19
N SER A 172 -12.77 -15.93 18.00
CA SER A 172 -12.17 -16.34 16.73
C SER A 172 -10.66 -16.09 16.67
N LYS A 173 -10.05 -15.45 17.70
CA LYS A 173 -8.66 -15.04 17.78
C LYS A 173 -7.77 -15.87 18.69
N THR A 174 -8.20 -17.04 19.11
CA THR A 174 -7.33 -18.08 19.69
C THR A 174 -6.15 -18.46 18.78
N TRP A 175 -6.17 -17.96 17.53
CA TRP A 175 -5.18 -18.25 16.50
C TRP A 175 -3.79 -17.67 16.75
N MET A 176 -3.67 -16.77 17.73
CA MET A 176 -2.37 -16.20 18.10
C MET A 176 -1.83 -16.69 19.43
N ASP A 177 -2.46 -17.68 19.99
CA ASP A 177 -1.81 -18.52 20.99
C ASP A 177 -0.53 -19.11 20.37
N PRO A 178 0.63 -18.99 21.03
CA PRO A 178 1.87 -19.60 20.57
C PRO A 178 1.76 -21.08 20.24
N SER A 179 0.82 -21.81 20.86
CA SER A 179 0.55 -23.24 20.56
C SER A 179 -0.14 -23.43 19.20
N TYR A 180 -1.00 -22.53 18.79
CA TYR A 180 -1.58 -22.51 17.45
C TYR A 180 -0.50 -22.25 16.39
N VAL A 181 0.34 -21.23 16.60
CA VAL A 181 1.48 -20.93 15.71
C VAL A 181 2.40 -22.14 15.60
N TYR A 182 2.68 -22.84 16.72
CA TYR A 182 3.44 -24.09 16.71
C TYR A 182 2.79 -25.15 15.81
N SER A 183 1.48 -25.31 15.94
CA SER A 183 0.72 -26.30 15.15
C SER A 183 0.69 -25.95 13.66
N LYS A 184 0.58 -24.63 13.31
CA LYS A 184 0.66 -24.14 11.93
C LYS A 184 2.03 -24.43 11.30
N ASN A 185 3.09 -24.33 12.07
CA ASN A 185 4.46 -24.51 11.61
C ASN A 185 4.97 -25.97 11.69
N GLN A 186 4.18 -26.91 12.26
CA GLN A 186 4.66 -28.28 12.54
C GLN A 186 5.04 -29.08 11.30
N ASP A 187 4.46 -28.75 10.15
CA ASP A 187 4.72 -29.42 8.87
C ASP A 187 5.91 -28.81 8.11
N VAL A 188 6.47 -27.71 8.60
CA VAL A 188 7.67 -27.10 8.01
C VAL A 188 8.89 -27.88 8.42
N GLN A 189 9.50 -28.56 7.46
CA GLN A 189 10.74 -29.28 7.65
C GLN A 189 11.94 -28.33 7.54
N ASP A 190 12.96 -28.51 8.38
CA ASP A 190 14.22 -27.81 8.24
C ASP A 190 15.10 -28.55 7.23
N ILE A 191 15.21 -27.98 6.01
CA ILE A 191 15.93 -28.58 4.88
C ILE A 191 17.36 -28.01 4.86
N ASP A 192 18.35 -28.90 4.72
CA ASP A 192 19.74 -28.49 4.57
C ASP A 192 19.90 -27.53 3.37
N ALA A 193 20.67 -26.44 3.57
CA ALA A 193 20.86 -25.42 2.55
C ALA A 193 21.51 -25.98 1.26
N SER A 194 22.36 -27.01 1.36
CA SER A 194 23.00 -27.66 0.20
C SER A 194 22.02 -28.44 -0.70
N LYS A 195 20.85 -28.79 -0.18
CA LYS A 195 19.81 -29.53 -0.90
C LYS A 195 18.77 -28.64 -1.59
N MET A 196 18.87 -27.34 -1.45
CA MET A 196 17.92 -26.39 -2.01
C MET A 196 18.39 -25.80 -3.34
N PRO A 197 17.46 -25.63 -4.31
CA PRO A 197 17.77 -24.82 -5.49
C PRO A 197 18.15 -23.40 -5.08
N LEU A 198 19.18 -22.84 -5.70
CA LEU A 198 19.71 -21.53 -5.31
C LEU A 198 18.99 -20.37 -5.98
N ILE A 199 18.24 -20.63 -7.06
CA ILE A 199 17.55 -19.59 -7.84
C ILE A 199 16.12 -19.41 -7.32
N PHE A 200 15.74 -18.15 -7.19
CA PHE A 200 14.40 -17.74 -6.79
C PHE A 200 13.92 -16.54 -7.63
N PRO A 201 12.65 -16.51 -8.11
CA PRO A 201 11.64 -17.57 -8.07
C PRO A 201 12.09 -18.86 -8.76
N SER A 202 11.39 -19.99 -8.47
CA SER A 202 11.74 -21.33 -8.96
C SER A 202 11.78 -21.38 -10.49
N PRO A 203 12.90 -21.80 -11.11
CA PRO A 203 12.97 -21.96 -12.56
C PRO A 203 12.27 -23.25 -13.02
N GLN A 204 11.97 -23.33 -14.31
CA GLN A 204 11.35 -24.52 -14.89
C GLN A 204 12.27 -25.75 -14.82
N GLU A 205 13.54 -25.57 -15.20
CA GLU A 205 14.56 -26.61 -15.11
C GLU A 205 15.77 -26.08 -14.34
N TYR A 206 16.23 -26.85 -13.37
CA TYR A 206 17.40 -26.53 -12.55
C TYR A 206 18.25 -27.79 -12.30
N LYS A 207 19.50 -27.74 -12.71
CA LYS A 207 20.49 -28.79 -12.44
C LYS A 207 21.71 -28.20 -11.77
N SER A 208 21.92 -28.60 -10.50
CA SER A 208 23.16 -28.28 -9.78
C SER A 208 24.27 -29.20 -10.24
N MET A 209 25.48 -28.65 -10.36
CA MET A 209 26.71 -29.38 -10.65
C MET A 209 27.71 -29.18 -9.51
N ASN A 210 28.58 -30.16 -9.26
CA ASN A 210 29.49 -30.18 -8.10
C ASN A 210 30.82 -29.43 -8.37
N ALA A 211 30.75 -28.24 -8.95
CA ALA A 211 31.91 -27.39 -9.21
C ALA A 211 31.55 -25.93 -8.90
N GLU A 212 32.53 -25.06 -8.94
CA GLU A 212 32.39 -23.64 -8.58
C GLU A 212 32.98 -22.74 -9.66
N TYR A 213 32.48 -21.52 -9.75
CA TYR A 213 33.04 -20.44 -10.57
C TYR A 213 33.31 -19.21 -9.70
N ILE A 214 34.45 -18.56 -9.93
CA ILE A 214 34.86 -17.38 -9.17
C ILE A 214 34.61 -16.12 -10.00
N ILE A 215 33.72 -15.25 -9.52
CA ILE A 215 33.51 -13.90 -10.05
C ILE A 215 34.40 -12.92 -9.28
N ASN A 216 35.21 -12.11 -9.97
CA ASN A 216 36.05 -11.08 -9.38
C ASN A 216 36.18 -9.86 -10.29
N GLY A 217 36.96 -8.85 -9.92
CA GLY A 217 37.17 -7.64 -10.70
C GLY A 217 37.79 -7.84 -12.08
N ASN A 218 38.46 -8.97 -12.32
CA ASN A 218 39.05 -9.34 -13.62
C ASN A 218 38.07 -10.11 -14.51
N THR A 219 36.92 -10.52 -13.98
CA THR A 219 35.86 -11.18 -14.75
C THR A 219 35.34 -10.21 -15.81
N SER A 220 35.53 -10.52 -17.09
CA SER A 220 35.00 -9.69 -18.19
C SER A 220 33.55 -10.05 -18.47
N ILE A 221 32.79 -9.06 -18.94
CA ILE A 221 31.44 -9.24 -19.45
C ILE A 221 31.47 -8.98 -20.95
N SER A 222 30.98 -9.94 -21.74
CA SER A 222 30.86 -9.81 -23.18
C SER A 222 29.42 -10.00 -23.63
N ALA A 223 28.94 -9.19 -24.57
CA ALA A 223 27.56 -9.26 -25.03
C ALA A 223 27.44 -8.95 -26.52
N GLU A 224 26.55 -9.66 -27.19
CA GLU A 224 26.08 -9.22 -28.51
C GLU A 224 25.41 -7.86 -28.38
N THR A 225 25.43 -7.07 -29.45
CA THR A 225 24.96 -5.68 -29.50
C THR A 225 23.57 -5.50 -28.90
N ILE A 226 22.67 -6.46 -29.10
CA ILE A 226 21.31 -6.43 -28.59
C ILE A 226 21.26 -6.43 -27.04
N PHE A 227 22.27 -6.96 -26.36
CA PHE A 227 22.32 -7.12 -24.89
C PHE A 227 23.31 -6.18 -24.19
N ILE A 228 23.82 -5.16 -24.87
CA ILE A 228 24.84 -4.28 -24.30
C ILE A 228 24.35 -3.50 -23.08
N ARG A 229 23.04 -3.18 -23.03
CA ARG A 229 22.40 -2.48 -21.91
C ARG A 229 22.31 -3.39 -20.69
N GLU A 230 21.94 -4.65 -20.89
CA GLU A 230 21.83 -5.68 -19.86
C GLU A 230 23.23 -6.03 -19.30
N ALA A 231 24.23 -6.11 -20.16
CA ALA A 231 25.64 -6.27 -19.75
C ALA A 231 26.09 -5.07 -18.87
N GLY A 232 25.71 -3.85 -19.27
CA GLY A 232 25.93 -2.64 -18.47
C GLY A 232 25.27 -2.71 -17.11
N TYR A 233 24.01 -3.10 -17.06
CA TYR A 233 23.26 -3.30 -15.81
C TYR A 233 23.94 -4.33 -14.92
N LEU A 234 24.34 -5.50 -15.45
CA LEU A 234 25.05 -6.52 -14.67
C LEU A 234 26.38 -6.01 -14.09
N SER A 235 27.15 -5.26 -14.89
CA SER A 235 28.42 -4.66 -14.45
C SER A 235 28.21 -3.73 -13.25
N GLU A 236 27.17 -2.89 -13.27
CA GLU A 236 26.80 -2.02 -12.15
C GLU A 236 26.34 -2.82 -10.92
N GLU A 237 25.52 -3.85 -11.11
CA GLU A 237 25.07 -4.70 -9.98
C GLU A 237 26.23 -5.44 -9.32
N LEU A 238 27.14 -6.01 -10.08
CA LEU A 238 28.35 -6.67 -9.55
C LEU A 238 29.30 -5.68 -8.85
N ALA A 239 29.36 -4.42 -9.29
CA ALA A 239 30.14 -3.37 -8.63
C ALA A 239 29.61 -2.99 -7.23
N LYS A 240 28.36 -3.39 -6.90
CA LYS A 240 27.81 -3.22 -5.53
C LYS A 240 28.40 -4.22 -4.54
N VAL A 241 28.85 -5.39 -5.01
CA VAL A 241 29.32 -6.51 -4.19
C VAL A 241 30.80 -6.82 -4.37
N LEU A 242 31.45 -6.30 -5.41
CA LEU A 242 32.88 -6.45 -5.70
C LEU A 242 33.65 -5.14 -5.49
N ASN A 243 34.90 -5.25 -5.04
CA ASN A 243 35.83 -4.12 -4.89
C ASN A 243 36.21 -3.46 -6.23
N ALA A 244 36.20 -4.25 -7.32
CA ALA A 244 36.46 -3.75 -8.65
C ALA A 244 35.28 -4.08 -9.58
N LYS A 245 34.88 -3.11 -10.42
CA LYS A 245 33.77 -3.24 -11.36
C LYS A 245 34.22 -4.12 -12.55
N PRO A 246 33.50 -5.21 -12.88
CA PRO A 246 33.75 -6.03 -14.05
C PRO A 246 33.65 -5.21 -15.35
N ALA A 247 34.68 -5.32 -16.20
CA ALA A 247 34.75 -4.56 -17.45
C ALA A 247 33.93 -5.22 -18.58
N ILE A 248 33.25 -4.40 -19.36
CA ILE A 248 32.59 -4.86 -20.59
C ILE A 248 33.65 -4.90 -21.69
N ARG A 249 33.84 -6.07 -22.36
CA ARG A 249 34.82 -6.28 -23.42
C ARG A 249 34.11 -6.90 -24.63
N GLN A 250 34.51 -6.52 -25.82
CA GLN A 250 34.04 -7.16 -27.04
C GLN A 250 34.77 -8.50 -27.26
N ASN A 251 34.04 -9.48 -27.79
CA ASN A 251 34.59 -10.78 -28.23
C ASN A 251 35.36 -11.59 -27.17
N SER A 252 35.07 -11.40 -25.88
CA SER A 252 35.61 -12.29 -24.85
C SER A 252 34.81 -13.58 -24.81
N THR A 253 35.47 -14.72 -24.84
CA THR A 253 34.87 -16.04 -24.69
C THR A 253 34.91 -16.56 -23.27
N ASN A 254 35.67 -15.89 -22.39
CA ASN A 254 35.85 -16.19 -20.99
C ASN A 254 35.15 -15.11 -20.16
N GLY A 255 34.70 -15.47 -18.96
CA GLY A 255 33.96 -14.58 -18.07
C GLY A 255 32.45 -14.75 -18.20
N ILE A 256 31.69 -13.65 -18.27
CA ILE A 256 30.24 -13.69 -18.42
C ILE A 256 29.87 -13.28 -19.84
N VAL A 257 29.19 -14.16 -20.56
CA VAL A 257 28.85 -13.98 -21.98
C VAL A 257 27.35 -13.95 -22.17
N PHE A 258 26.88 -12.96 -22.93
CA PHE A 258 25.49 -12.88 -23.41
C PHE A 258 25.42 -13.27 -24.87
N ARG A 259 24.58 -14.25 -25.19
CA ARG A 259 24.40 -14.79 -26.56
C ARG A 259 22.94 -14.77 -26.97
N LYS A 260 22.67 -14.36 -28.21
CA LYS A 260 21.33 -14.44 -28.78
C LYS A 260 21.01 -15.86 -29.23
N ASP A 261 19.87 -16.39 -28.76
CA ASP A 261 19.27 -17.61 -29.31
C ASP A 261 17.81 -17.34 -29.66
N PRO A 262 17.46 -17.25 -30.93
CA PRO A 262 16.08 -16.95 -31.35
C PRO A 262 15.06 -18.05 -31.05
N LYS A 263 15.49 -19.23 -30.60
CA LYS A 263 14.62 -20.36 -30.26
C LYS A 263 14.03 -20.23 -28.86
N ILE A 264 14.63 -19.43 -28.01
CA ILE A 264 14.17 -19.19 -26.62
C ILE A 264 12.96 -18.25 -26.68
N ALA A 265 11.97 -18.46 -25.82
CA ALA A 265 10.81 -17.58 -25.68
C ALA A 265 11.23 -16.13 -25.35
N ALA A 266 10.36 -15.16 -25.66
CA ALA A 266 10.70 -13.74 -25.53
C ALA A 266 11.14 -13.32 -24.12
N GLU A 267 10.55 -13.87 -23.07
CA GLU A 267 10.95 -13.63 -21.67
C GLU A 267 11.75 -14.80 -21.07
N GLY A 268 12.05 -15.83 -21.87
CA GLY A 268 12.82 -17.00 -21.47
C GLY A 268 14.34 -16.76 -21.56
N TYR A 269 15.08 -17.60 -20.85
CA TYR A 269 16.55 -17.61 -20.89
C TYR A 269 17.10 -19.01 -20.59
N GLU A 270 18.34 -19.26 -21.00
CA GLU A 270 19.18 -20.33 -20.51
C GLU A 270 20.39 -19.73 -19.80
N LEU A 271 20.70 -20.24 -18.61
CA LEU A 271 21.86 -19.84 -17.82
C LEU A 271 22.73 -21.07 -17.57
N SER A 272 23.96 -21.06 -18.09
CA SER A 272 24.99 -22.06 -17.84
C SER A 272 26.13 -21.43 -17.05
N VAL A 273 26.40 -21.96 -15.86
CA VAL A 273 27.57 -21.61 -15.04
C VAL A 273 28.47 -22.81 -14.96
N SER A 274 29.67 -22.69 -15.53
CA SER A 274 30.69 -23.73 -15.52
C SER A 274 31.99 -23.19 -14.92
N GLU A 275 32.99 -24.04 -14.69
CA GLU A 275 34.34 -23.63 -14.24
C GLU A 275 35.02 -22.66 -15.22
N LYS A 276 34.60 -22.64 -16.49
CA LYS A 276 35.18 -21.81 -17.57
C LYS A 276 34.50 -20.42 -17.66
N GLY A 277 33.30 -20.24 -17.08
CA GLY A 277 32.56 -18.98 -17.17
C GLY A 277 31.06 -19.15 -17.09
N VAL A 278 30.38 -18.05 -17.34
CA VAL A 278 28.91 -17.91 -17.31
C VAL A 278 28.41 -17.60 -18.71
N LEU A 279 27.43 -18.35 -19.19
CA LEU A 279 26.71 -18.07 -20.43
C LEU A 279 25.24 -17.78 -20.12
N ILE A 280 24.74 -16.63 -20.59
CA ILE A 280 23.31 -16.27 -20.57
C ILE A 280 22.86 -16.21 -22.02
N SER A 281 21.98 -17.13 -22.42
CA SER A 281 21.35 -17.17 -23.73
C SER A 281 19.90 -16.71 -23.65
N ALA A 282 19.48 -15.84 -24.56
CA ALA A 282 18.10 -15.32 -24.62
C ALA A 282 17.78 -14.84 -26.06
N SER A 283 16.49 -14.77 -26.38
CA SER A 283 16.07 -14.20 -27.70
C SER A 283 15.92 -12.67 -27.63
N THR A 284 15.64 -12.12 -26.46
CA THR A 284 15.36 -10.68 -26.23
C THR A 284 16.13 -10.12 -25.04
N PRO A 285 16.26 -8.79 -24.95
CA PRO A 285 16.81 -8.13 -23.77
C PRO A 285 16.10 -8.47 -22.45
N ALA A 286 14.77 -8.67 -22.47
CA ALA A 286 14.01 -9.04 -21.27
C ALA A 286 14.42 -10.44 -20.76
N GLY A 287 14.53 -11.44 -21.64
CA GLY A 287 15.00 -12.78 -21.25
C GLY A 287 16.42 -12.73 -20.67
N ALA A 288 17.34 -11.99 -21.33
CA ALA A 288 18.71 -11.79 -20.81
C ALA A 288 18.71 -11.13 -19.42
N PHE A 289 17.84 -10.15 -19.20
CA PHE A 289 17.67 -9.50 -17.89
C PHE A 289 17.22 -10.48 -16.80
N TYR A 290 16.25 -11.38 -17.09
CA TYR A 290 15.84 -12.41 -16.11
C TYR A 290 16.93 -13.44 -15.85
N GLY A 291 17.75 -13.77 -16.86
CA GLY A 291 18.97 -14.55 -16.68
C GLY A 291 19.96 -13.88 -15.70
N ILE A 292 20.10 -12.56 -15.76
CA ILE A 292 20.89 -11.78 -14.79
C ILE A 292 20.30 -11.92 -13.37
N GLN A 293 18.99 -11.82 -13.21
CA GLN A 293 18.39 -11.95 -11.87
C GLN A 293 18.64 -13.35 -11.29
N SER A 294 18.62 -14.38 -12.12
CA SER A 294 18.97 -15.75 -11.72
C SER A 294 20.47 -15.88 -11.37
N LEU A 295 21.37 -15.24 -12.12
CA LEU A 295 22.76 -15.17 -11.75
C LEU A 295 22.96 -14.46 -10.39
N LYS A 296 22.22 -13.36 -10.14
CA LYS A 296 22.22 -12.67 -8.84
C LYS A 296 21.70 -13.57 -7.70
N SER A 297 20.74 -14.45 -7.97
CA SER A 297 20.25 -15.41 -6.98
C SER A 297 21.33 -16.43 -6.58
N LEU A 298 22.29 -16.76 -7.45
CA LEU A 298 23.41 -17.63 -7.14
C LEU A 298 24.43 -16.99 -6.19
N LEU A 299 24.53 -15.65 -6.16
CA LEU A 299 25.43 -14.98 -5.23
C LEU A 299 25.08 -15.35 -3.78
N PRO A 300 26.05 -15.68 -2.92
CA PRO A 300 25.80 -15.92 -1.51
C PRO A 300 25.00 -14.74 -0.91
N PRO A 301 23.96 -14.97 -0.12
CA PRO A 301 23.11 -13.91 0.42
C PRO A 301 23.85 -12.78 1.12
N LEU A 302 24.90 -13.12 1.88
CA LEU A 302 25.73 -12.16 2.62
C LEU A 302 26.71 -11.36 1.75
N SER A 303 26.86 -11.69 0.45
CA SER A 303 27.69 -10.89 -0.47
C SER A 303 27.23 -9.43 -0.59
N TRP A 304 25.97 -9.15 -0.26
CA TRP A 304 25.41 -7.80 -0.28
C TRP A 304 25.75 -6.96 0.96
N ARG A 305 26.37 -7.59 2.00
CA ARG A 305 26.73 -6.90 3.24
C ARG A 305 27.92 -5.95 3.05
N GLU A 306 28.93 -6.41 2.32
CA GLU A 306 30.16 -5.64 2.07
C GLU A 306 30.81 -6.11 0.76
N LYS A 307 31.58 -5.21 0.14
CA LYS A 307 32.31 -5.53 -1.08
C LYS A 307 33.45 -6.52 -0.82
N GLN A 308 33.65 -7.43 -1.78
CA GLN A 308 34.63 -8.50 -1.70
C GLN A 308 35.58 -8.47 -2.92
N ASN A 309 36.76 -9.09 -2.82
CA ASN A 309 37.67 -9.23 -3.95
C ASN A 309 37.16 -10.26 -4.95
N SER A 310 36.49 -11.29 -4.46
CA SER A 310 35.93 -12.37 -5.27
C SER A 310 34.70 -12.97 -4.59
N ILE A 311 33.82 -13.53 -5.41
CA ILE A 311 32.60 -14.23 -4.98
C ILE A 311 32.60 -15.59 -5.67
N VAL A 312 32.39 -16.64 -4.88
CA VAL A 312 32.25 -18.02 -5.36
C VAL A 312 30.77 -18.30 -5.60
N ILE A 313 30.44 -18.82 -6.78
CA ILE A 313 29.10 -19.28 -7.14
C ILE A 313 29.15 -20.74 -7.60
N GLN A 314 28.08 -21.47 -7.34
CA GLN A 314 27.94 -22.86 -7.76
C GLN A 314 27.69 -22.97 -9.27
N THR A 315 28.26 -24.00 -9.91
CA THR A 315 27.96 -24.33 -11.30
C THR A 315 26.57 -24.92 -11.43
N VAL A 316 25.84 -24.44 -12.44
CA VAL A 316 24.43 -24.82 -12.68
C VAL A 316 24.08 -24.76 -14.16
N GLU A 317 23.11 -25.57 -14.56
CA GLU A 317 22.38 -25.46 -15.82
C GLU A 317 20.92 -25.13 -15.52
N VAL A 318 20.39 -24.09 -16.18
CA VAL A 318 19.04 -23.56 -15.96
C VAL A 318 18.39 -23.27 -17.31
N LYS A 319 17.14 -23.70 -17.46
CA LYS A 319 16.21 -23.23 -18.49
C LYS A 319 14.99 -22.69 -17.81
N ASP A 320 14.54 -21.50 -18.22
CA ASP A 320 13.50 -20.83 -17.48
C ASP A 320 12.75 -19.81 -18.35
N GLU A 321 11.47 -19.68 -18.07
CA GLU A 321 10.58 -18.67 -18.62
C GLU A 321 9.39 -18.46 -17.68
N PRO A 322 8.71 -17.30 -17.70
CA PRO A 322 7.62 -17.02 -16.78
C PRO A 322 6.35 -17.78 -17.19
N ARG A 323 5.57 -18.18 -16.17
CA ARG A 323 4.21 -18.71 -16.34
C ARG A 323 3.26 -17.66 -16.90
N PHE A 324 3.31 -16.42 -16.37
CA PHE A 324 2.47 -15.30 -16.78
C PHE A 324 3.28 -14.17 -17.38
N GLY A 325 2.78 -13.57 -18.46
CA GLY A 325 3.36 -12.38 -19.08
C GLY A 325 3.14 -11.10 -18.26
N TYR A 326 2.15 -11.09 -17.36
CA TYR A 326 1.83 -9.95 -16.49
C TYR A 326 2.05 -10.34 -15.02
N ARG A 327 3.09 -9.80 -14.42
CA ARG A 327 3.53 -10.08 -13.05
C ARG A 327 3.69 -8.76 -12.32
N SER A 328 2.61 -8.35 -11.62
CA SER A 328 2.46 -6.97 -11.16
C SER A 328 2.56 -6.81 -9.65
N PHE A 329 3.04 -5.64 -9.27
CA PHE A 329 2.87 -5.12 -7.93
C PHE A 329 2.29 -3.70 -8.00
N MET A 330 1.20 -3.45 -7.30
CA MET A 330 0.58 -2.14 -7.14
C MET A 330 1.07 -1.48 -5.85
N LEU A 331 1.42 -0.21 -5.94
CA LEU A 331 1.78 0.62 -4.79
C LEU A 331 0.91 1.88 -4.77
N ASP A 332 0.12 2.00 -3.70
CA ASP A 332 -0.58 3.23 -3.37
C ASP A 332 0.39 4.23 -2.73
N VAL A 333 0.56 5.38 -3.38
CA VAL A 333 1.32 6.52 -2.85
C VAL A 333 0.42 7.73 -2.56
N ALA A 334 -0.89 7.56 -2.76
CA ALA A 334 -1.85 8.64 -2.63
C ALA A 334 -2.34 8.81 -1.20
N ARG A 335 -2.74 7.71 -0.51
CA ARG A 335 -3.17 7.77 0.90
C ARG A 335 -2.02 8.22 1.80
N ASN A 336 -0.84 7.62 1.65
CA ASN A 336 0.39 8.07 2.30
C ASN A 336 1.54 8.08 1.30
N PHE A 337 2.13 9.26 1.12
CA PHE A 337 3.14 9.51 0.09
C PHE A 337 4.42 8.72 0.37
N GLN A 338 4.97 8.12 -0.69
CA GLN A 338 6.27 7.47 -0.70
C GLN A 338 7.26 8.27 -1.55
N THR A 339 8.45 8.48 -1.04
CA THR A 339 9.48 9.25 -1.76
C THR A 339 9.95 8.53 -3.02
N LYS A 340 10.55 9.27 -3.94
CA LYS A 340 11.16 8.70 -5.15
C LYS A 340 12.15 7.58 -4.80
N GLU A 341 12.99 7.80 -3.80
CA GLU A 341 14.00 6.83 -3.36
C GLU A 341 13.36 5.52 -2.92
N GLN A 342 12.23 5.59 -2.18
CA GLN A 342 11.49 4.40 -1.77
C GLN A 342 10.84 3.69 -2.97
N ILE A 343 10.30 4.44 -3.93
CA ILE A 343 9.76 3.87 -5.17
C ILE A 343 10.85 3.17 -5.98
N LEU A 344 12.03 3.79 -6.14
CA LEU A 344 13.16 3.15 -6.84
C LEU A 344 13.62 1.87 -6.13
N LYS A 345 13.61 1.86 -4.80
CA LYS A 345 13.93 0.67 -4.00
C LYS A 345 12.92 -0.46 -4.20
N VAL A 346 11.62 -0.14 -4.33
CA VAL A 346 10.57 -1.11 -4.68
C VAL A 346 10.79 -1.67 -6.10
N LEU A 347 11.15 -0.83 -7.08
CA LEU A 347 11.46 -1.28 -8.43
C LEU A 347 12.69 -2.20 -8.47
N ASP A 348 13.71 -1.97 -7.65
CA ASP A 348 14.85 -2.88 -7.48
C ASP A 348 14.41 -4.24 -6.93
N LEU A 349 13.53 -4.24 -5.94
CA LEU A 349 12.98 -5.46 -5.36
C LEU A 349 12.13 -6.24 -6.39
N MET A 350 11.25 -5.54 -7.11
CA MET A 350 10.46 -6.14 -8.19
C MET A 350 11.35 -6.78 -9.26
N SER A 351 12.40 -6.08 -9.68
CA SER A 351 13.33 -6.59 -10.69
C SER A 351 14.08 -7.84 -10.20
N LEU A 352 14.53 -7.86 -8.94
CA LEU A 352 15.23 -9.00 -8.33
C LEU A 352 14.36 -10.27 -8.38
N TYR A 353 13.06 -10.13 -8.18
CA TYR A 353 12.09 -11.21 -8.16
C TYR A 353 11.27 -11.34 -9.46
N LYS A 354 11.78 -10.78 -10.57
CA LYS A 354 11.27 -10.94 -11.94
C LYS A 354 9.83 -10.46 -12.14
N LEU A 355 9.33 -9.53 -11.31
CA LEU A 355 8.08 -8.81 -11.56
C LEU A 355 8.33 -7.76 -12.64
N ASN A 356 7.38 -7.59 -13.59
CA ASN A 356 7.57 -6.78 -14.79
C ASN A 356 6.54 -5.66 -14.99
N VAL A 357 5.58 -5.50 -14.09
CA VAL A 357 4.59 -4.42 -14.14
C VAL A 357 4.49 -3.75 -12.78
N PHE A 358 4.71 -2.45 -12.76
CA PHE A 358 4.48 -1.59 -11.61
C PHE A 358 3.20 -0.79 -11.82
N HIS A 359 2.14 -1.15 -11.11
CA HIS A 359 0.89 -0.41 -11.11
C HIS A 359 1.02 0.74 -10.12
N PHE A 360 1.05 1.96 -10.63
CA PHE A 360 1.37 3.16 -9.86
C PHE A 360 0.09 3.94 -9.53
N HIS A 361 -0.43 3.70 -8.34
CA HIS A 361 -1.64 4.30 -7.81
C HIS A 361 -1.31 5.63 -7.14
N PHE A 362 -1.43 6.74 -7.89
CA PHE A 362 -0.93 8.05 -7.49
C PHE A 362 -2.00 9.11 -7.21
N SER A 363 -3.27 8.80 -7.41
CA SER A 363 -4.37 9.74 -7.16
C SER A 363 -5.50 9.07 -6.40
N GLU A 364 -6.05 9.79 -5.40
CA GLU A 364 -7.08 9.33 -4.50
C GLU A 364 -7.81 10.51 -3.83
N ASP A 365 -8.74 10.19 -2.93
CA ASP A 365 -9.43 11.18 -2.10
C ASP A 365 -8.46 12.01 -1.26
N GLU A 366 -7.39 11.40 -0.78
CA GLU A 366 -6.43 11.95 0.17
C GLU A 366 -5.14 12.46 -0.46
N GLY A 367 -5.03 12.36 -1.80
CA GLY A 367 -3.81 12.85 -2.43
C GLY A 367 -3.74 12.71 -3.94
N TRP A 368 -3.11 13.69 -4.57
CA TRP A 368 -2.65 13.65 -5.96
C TRP A 368 -1.13 13.77 -5.98
N ARG A 369 -0.41 12.77 -6.48
CA ARG A 369 1.03 12.61 -6.21
C ARG A 369 1.95 12.77 -7.42
N VAL A 370 1.47 13.16 -8.59
CA VAL A 370 2.29 13.42 -9.77
C VAL A 370 2.00 14.82 -10.30
N GLU A 371 3.06 15.61 -10.52
CA GLU A 371 2.94 16.94 -11.10
C GLU A 371 2.43 16.89 -12.54
N ILE A 372 1.33 17.58 -12.81
CA ILE A 372 0.77 17.82 -14.14
C ILE A 372 0.96 19.31 -14.45
N PRO A 373 1.97 19.68 -15.26
CA PRO A 373 2.36 21.08 -15.42
C PRO A 373 1.24 22.01 -15.89
N SER A 374 0.32 21.50 -16.69
CA SER A 374 -0.83 22.25 -17.19
C SER A 374 -1.92 22.47 -16.14
N LEU A 375 -1.94 21.69 -15.06
CA LEU A 375 -2.90 21.74 -13.96
C LEU A 375 -2.18 21.75 -12.60
N PRO A 376 -1.40 22.80 -12.31
CA PRO A 376 -0.52 22.85 -11.16
C PRO A 376 -1.24 22.80 -9.81
N GLU A 377 -2.54 23.10 -9.79
CA GLU A 377 -3.35 23.00 -8.57
C GLU A 377 -3.48 21.54 -8.08
N LEU A 378 -3.37 20.55 -8.96
CA LEU A 378 -3.38 19.13 -8.58
C LEU A 378 -2.33 18.79 -7.54
N THR A 379 -1.13 19.37 -7.66
CA THR A 379 -0.09 19.19 -6.64
C THR A 379 -0.05 20.30 -5.60
N ARG A 380 -0.31 21.55 -5.96
CA ARG A 380 -0.29 22.66 -4.99
C ARG A 380 -1.35 22.54 -3.91
N VAL A 381 -2.50 21.98 -4.23
CA VAL A 381 -3.65 21.78 -3.33
C VAL A 381 -3.82 20.29 -3.00
N GLY A 382 -3.94 19.45 -4.03
CA GLY A 382 -4.28 18.04 -3.89
C GLY A 382 -3.17 17.17 -3.29
N SER A 383 -1.92 17.64 -3.23
CA SER A 383 -0.83 16.91 -2.58
C SER A 383 -0.51 17.39 -1.16
N VAL A 384 -1.22 18.38 -0.63
CA VAL A 384 -0.96 18.98 0.67
C VAL A 384 -2.13 18.70 1.61
N ARG A 385 -1.88 17.98 2.69
CA ARG A 385 -2.85 17.75 3.77
C ARG A 385 -2.52 18.64 4.96
N ALA A 386 -3.53 19.39 5.42
CA ALA A 386 -3.42 20.24 6.59
C ALA A 386 -4.82 20.62 7.09
N HIS A 387 -4.90 21.23 8.26
CA HIS A 387 -6.15 21.85 8.70
C HIS A 387 -6.65 22.85 7.66
N THR A 388 -7.92 22.77 7.32
CA THR A 388 -8.56 23.67 6.35
C THR A 388 -10.06 23.74 6.61
N ILE A 389 -10.65 24.89 6.34
CA ILE A 389 -12.08 25.13 6.40
C ILE A 389 -12.70 25.34 5.01
N ASP A 390 -11.88 25.62 3.99
CA ASP A 390 -12.34 26.01 2.65
C ASP A 390 -11.66 25.27 1.48
N HIS A 391 -10.69 24.42 1.76
CA HIS A 391 -9.92 23.62 0.80
C HIS A 391 -9.25 24.42 -0.33
N LYS A 392 -9.01 25.72 -0.17
CA LYS A 392 -8.41 26.56 -1.24
C LYS A 392 -6.94 26.30 -1.47
N ASN A 393 -6.20 25.97 -0.41
CA ASN A 393 -4.73 25.82 -0.45
C ASN A 393 -4.26 24.39 -0.16
N ASN A 394 -5.12 23.57 0.42
CA ASN A 394 -4.83 22.19 0.81
C ASN A 394 -6.11 21.40 1.02
N ILE A 395 -6.01 20.10 1.07
CA ILE A 395 -7.07 19.19 1.48
C ILE A 395 -6.98 18.89 2.97
N GLN A 396 -8.09 18.42 3.57
CA GLN A 396 -8.12 18.11 5.00
C GLN A 396 -7.19 16.95 5.37
N PRO A 397 -6.76 16.85 6.65
CA PRO A 397 -6.01 15.71 7.17
C PRO A 397 -6.75 14.39 7.04
N ALA A 398 -6.01 13.33 6.73
CA ALA A 398 -6.46 11.94 6.72
C ALA A 398 -5.30 11.02 7.14
N PHE A 399 -5.61 9.81 7.59
CA PHE A 399 -4.62 8.75 7.89
C PHE A 399 -3.38 9.24 8.65
N ALA A 400 -3.59 9.82 9.83
CA ALA A 400 -2.53 10.29 10.73
C ALA A 400 -1.69 11.49 10.28
N SER A 401 -2.06 12.21 9.21
CA SER A 401 -1.24 13.31 8.70
C SER A 401 -1.15 14.54 9.60
N GLY A 402 -2.05 14.69 10.57
CA GLY A 402 -2.10 15.86 11.43
C GLY A 402 -2.53 17.15 10.72
N GLY A 403 -2.57 18.28 11.45
CA GLY A 403 -3.10 19.55 10.96
C GLY A 403 -2.08 20.52 10.35
N VAL A 404 -0.78 20.19 10.34
CA VAL A 404 0.28 21.09 9.85
C VAL A 404 0.66 20.70 8.41
N PRO A 405 0.77 21.69 7.48
CA PRO A 405 1.06 21.38 6.07
C PRO A 405 2.48 20.84 5.86
N ASN A 406 2.69 20.21 4.71
CA ASN A 406 4.00 19.77 4.21
C ASN A 406 4.74 18.77 5.11
N GLN A 407 4.02 17.95 5.88
CA GLN A 407 4.59 16.86 6.66
C GLN A 407 4.36 15.51 5.98
N LEU A 408 5.43 14.71 5.87
CA LEU A 408 5.36 13.32 5.45
C LEU A 408 4.66 12.48 6.55
N PRO A 409 3.95 11.41 6.13
CA PRO A 409 3.67 10.96 4.77
C PRO A 409 2.41 11.60 4.16
N GLY A 410 1.71 12.48 4.88
CA GLY A 410 0.45 13.06 4.44
C GLY A 410 0.58 13.97 3.23
N SER A 411 1.69 14.70 3.10
CA SER A 411 1.95 15.64 2.01
C SER A 411 3.16 15.22 1.19
N GLY A 412 3.15 15.50 -0.11
CA GLY A 412 4.25 15.21 -1.02
C GLY A 412 3.76 14.82 -2.41
N TYR A 413 4.65 14.94 -3.39
CA TYR A 413 4.40 14.54 -4.77
C TYR A 413 5.72 14.32 -5.50
N LEU A 414 5.67 13.59 -6.62
CA LEU A 414 6.76 13.51 -7.58
C LEU A 414 6.66 14.69 -8.55
N SER A 415 7.74 15.48 -8.66
CA SER A 415 7.82 16.46 -9.74
C SER A 415 7.77 15.75 -11.10
N ARG A 416 7.44 16.47 -12.16
CA ARG A 416 7.50 15.93 -13.53
C ARG A 416 8.86 15.25 -13.82
N LYS A 417 9.95 15.88 -13.36
CA LYS A 417 11.30 15.33 -13.51
C LYS A 417 11.46 14.02 -12.73
N ASP A 418 11.02 13.97 -11.49
CA ASP A 418 11.11 12.76 -10.65
C ASP A 418 10.33 11.60 -11.26
N PHE A 419 9.12 11.87 -11.77
CA PHE A 419 8.31 10.83 -12.41
C PHE A 419 8.98 10.29 -13.69
N ILE A 420 9.56 11.16 -14.53
CA ILE A 420 10.33 10.75 -15.70
C ILE A 420 11.55 9.91 -15.31
N GLU A 421 12.23 10.24 -14.21
CA GLU A 421 13.33 9.43 -13.68
C GLU A 421 12.85 8.04 -13.23
N VAL A 422 11.70 7.95 -12.54
CA VAL A 422 11.07 6.67 -12.16
C VAL A 422 10.77 5.83 -13.40
N LEU A 423 10.19 6.43 -14.45
CA LEU A 423 9.89 5.73 -15.71
C LEU A 423 11.16 5.19 -16.39
N LYS A 424 12.21 5.99 -16.47
CA LYS A 424 13.52 5.56 -17.01
C LYS A 424 14.12 4.43 -16.20
N TYR A 425 14.07 4.54 -14.89
CA TYR A 425 14.61 3.54 -13.96
C TYR A 425 13.90 2.19 -14.07
N ALA A 426 12.57 2.21 -14.17
CA ALA A 426 11.74 1.03 -14.40
C ALA A 426 12.04 0.40 -15.79
N THR A 427 12.16 1.23 -16.84
CA THR A 427 12.42 0.77 -18.21
C THR A 427 13.74 0.00 -18.32
N VAL A 428 14.80 0.46 -17.65
CA VAL A 428 16.10 -0.25 -17.61
C VAL A 428 15.98 -1.61 -16.91
N ARG A 429 14.98 -1.79 -16.06
CA ARG A 429 14.68 -3.04 -15.33
C ARG A 429 13.61 -3.89 -15.99
N HIS A 430 13.25 -3.58 -17.23
CA HIS A 430 12.18 -4.24 -17.96
C HIS A 430 10.84 -4.26 -17.21
N ILE A 431 10.58 -3.21 -16.41
CA ILE A 431 9.33 -3.00 -15.70
C ILE A 431 8.51 -1.94 -16.42
N GLN A 432 7.31 -2.30 -16.85
CA GLN A 432 6.33 -1.34 -17.36
C GLN A 432 5.66 -0.66 -16.18
N VAL A 433 5.59 0.68 -16.18
CA VAL A 433 4.78 1.44 -15.21
C VAL A 433 3.41 1.68 -15.83
N ILE A 434 2.34 1.35 -15.10
CA ILE A 434 0.95 1.67 -15.46
C ILE A 434 0.47 2.74 -14.49
N PRO A 435 0.24 3.99 -14.95
CA PRO A 435 -0.25 5.05 -14.10
C PRO A 435 -1.76 4.88 -13.89
N GLU A 436 -2.25 5.16 -12.67
CA GLU A 436 -3.66 5.12 -12.35
C GLU A 436 -4.21 6.50 -12.01
N ILE A 437 -5.27 6.89 -12.71
CA ILE A 437 -6.06 8.09 -12.46
C ILE A 437 -7.40 7.61 -11.88
N GLU A 438 -7.57 7.74 -10.58
CA GLU A 438 -8.82 7.40 -9.94
C GLU A 438 -9.97 8.30 -10.43
N SER A 439 -11.01 7.64 -10.93
CA SER A 439 -12.18 8.28 -11.51
C SER A 439 -13.31 7.26 -11.78
N PRO A 440 -14.58 7.62 -11.69
CA PRO A 440 -15.09 8.91 -11.21
C PRO A 440 -15.15 9.00 -9.70
N GLY A 441 -15.08 7.86 -8.97
CA GLY A 441 -14.92 7.77 -7.52
C GLY A 441 -13.52 8.09 -7.09
N HIS A 442 -13.26 8.07 -5.77
CA HIS A 442 -11.93 8.26 -5.19
C HIS A 442 -11.17 9.50 -5.71
N ALA A 443 -11.89 10.54 -6.09
CA ALA A 443 -11.35 11.67 -6.86
C ALA A 443 -11.29 12.99 -6.10
N ARG A 444 -11.49 12.97 -4.76
CA ARG A 444 -11.63 14.17 -3.94
C ARG A 444 -10.45 15.14 -4.06
N ALA A 445 -9.21 14.64 -4.04
CA ALA A 445 -8.05 15.53 -4.17
C ALA A 445 -8.05 16.30 -5.51
N ALA A 446 -8.40 15.62 -6.61
CA ALA A 446 -8.57 16.27 -7.91
C ALA A 446 -9.72 17.26 -7.92
N ILE A 447 -10.87 16.91 -7.32
CA ILE A 447 -12.05 17.78 -7.22
C ILE A 447 -11.68 19.05 -6.45
N LYS A 448 -11.08 18.96 -5.27
CA LYS A 448 -10.71 20.13 -4.46
C LYS A 448 -9.66 21.01 -5.17
N ALA A 449 -8.71 20.40 -5.85
CA ALA A 449 -7.73 21.12 -6.65
C ALA A 449 -8.37 21.91 -7.80
N MET A 450 -9.32 21.29 -8.52
CA MET A 450 -10.01 21.96 -9.63
C MET A 450 -11.02 23.02 -9.16
N GLU A 451 -11.66 22.85 -8.01
CA GLU A 451 -12.48 23.91 -7.39
C GLU A 451 -11.62 25.11 -6.96
N SER A 452 -10.45 24.86 -6.35
CA SER A 452 -9.49 25.93 -6.04
C SER A 452 -9.06 26.68 -7.31
N ARG A 453 -8.77 25.96 -8.41
CA ARG A 453 -8.48 26.53 -9.73
C ARG A 453 -9.63 27.36 -10.26
N TYR A 454 -10.85 26.83 -10.17
CA TYR A 454 -12.07 27.53 -10.60
C TYR A 454 -12.21 28.87 -9.89
N GLU A 455 -12.18 28.89 -8.56
CA GLU A 455 -12.29 30.14 -7.78
C GLU A 455 -11.22 31.17 -8.15
N LYS A 456 -9.96 30.72 -8.27
CA LYS A 456 -8.83 31.58 -8.65
C LYS A 456 -9.02 32.24 -10.01
N LEU A 457 -9.46 31.48 -11.01
CA LEU A 457 -9.68 31.99 -12.36
C LEU A 457 -10.92 32.89 -12.45
N MET A 458 -11.98 32.56 -11.69
CA MET A 458 -13.14 33.46 -11.58
C MET A 458 -12.79 34.81 -10.99
N LYS A 459 -12.00 34.83 -9.90
CA LYS A 459 -11.47 36.08 -9.32
C LYS A 459 -10.58 36.88 -10.28
N ALA A 460 -9.92 36.18 -11.21
CA ALA A 460 -9.12 36.81 -12.27
C ALA A 460 -9.95 37.23 -13.50
N GLY A 461 -11.27 37.09 -13.49
CA GLY A 461 -12.16 37.43 -14.59
C GLY A 461 -12.15 36.46 -15.78
N LYS A 462 -11.58 35.25 -15.60
CA LYS A 462 -11.38 34.25 -16.66
C LYS A 462 -12.44 33.12 -16.60
N ALA A 463 -13.70 33.48 -16.64
CA ALA A 463 -14.81 32.55 -16.42
C ALA A 463 -14.83 31.35 -17.39
N ALA A 464 -14.55 31.56 -18.70
CA ALA A 464 -14.51 30.47 -19.67
C ALA A 464 -13.37 29.44 -19.37
N GLU A 465 -12.20 29.93 -18.95
CA GLU A 465 -11.09 29.07 -18.56
C GLU A 465 -11.36 28.35 -17.21
N ALA A 466 -12.03 29.03 -16.28
CA ALA A 466 -12.40 28.50 -14.97
C ALA A 466 -13.24 27.23 -15.09
N GLY A 467 -14.32 27.25 -15.90
CA GLY A 467 -15.23 26.11 -16.05
C GLY A 467 -14.67 24.92 -16.82
N ARG A 468 -13.54 25.08 -17.53
CA ARG A 468 -13.02 24.08 -18.49
C ARG A 468 -12.72 22.72 -17.89
N TYR A 469 -12.26 22.67 -16.65
CA TYR A 469 -11.81 21.45 -15.95
C TYR A 469 -12.54 21.23 -14.62
N ARG A 470 -13.72 21.80 -14.48
CA ARG A 470 -14.53 21.60 -13.28
C ARG A 470 -15.05 20.17 -13.21
N LEU A 471 -14.99 19.54 -12.04
CA LEU A 471 -15.28 18.10 -11.88
C LEU A 471 -16.63 17.81 -11.21
N ILE A 472 -17.26 18.84 -10.64
CA ILE A 472 -18.57 18.71 -9.95
C ILE A 472 -19.54 19.78 -10.46
N ASP A 473 -20.84 19.47 -10.41
CA ASP A 473 -21.91 20.47 -10.55
C ASP A 473 -22.19 21.07 -9.17
N PRO A 474 -21.95 22.38 -8.95
CA PRO A 474 -22.18 22.99 -7.63
C PRO A 474 -23.64 23.03 -7.21
N GLN A 475 -24.57 22.76 -8.13
CA GLN A 475 -26.02 22.71 -7.85
C GLN A 475 -26.50 21.28 -7.59
N ASP A 476 -25.61 20.27 -7.66
CA ASP A 476 -25.97 18.91 -7.30
C ASP A 476 -26.30 18.82 -5.81
N LYS A 477 -27.48 18.32 -5.49
CA LYS A 477 -27.96 18.09 -4.11
C LYS A 477 -28.03 16.61 -3.75
N SER A 478 -27.35 15.76 -4.50
CA SER A 478 -27.24 14.35 -4.20
C SER A 478 -26.54 14.15 -2.86
N GLN A 479 -27.01 13.18 -2.09
CA GLN A 479 -26.45 12.84 -0.77
C GLN A 479 -25.98 11.39 -0.78
N TYR A 480 -24.71 11.19 -0.56
CA TYR A 480 -24.09 9.89 -0.50
C TYR A 480 -22.98 9.85 0.54
N ARG A 481 -22.52 8.68 0.88
CA ARG A 481 -21.33 8.44 1.67
C ARG A 481 -20.57 7.27 1.04
N SER A 482 -19.29 7.45 0.74
CA SER A 482 -18.43 6.40 0.21
C SER A 482 -18.11 5.37 1.30
N VAL A 483 -17.54 4.23 0.91
CA VAL A 483 -17.08 3.20 1.85
C VAL A 483 -16.01 3.71 2.81
N GLN A 484 -15.24 4.72 2.41
CA GLN A 484 -14.22 5.38 3.24
C GLN A 484 -14.74 6.63 3.96
N GLY A 485 -16.07 6.85 3.95
CA GLY A 485 -16.72 7.93 4.71
C GLY A 485 -16.82 9.27 4.00
N TRP A 486 -16.30 9.43 2.77
CA TRP A 486 -16.38 10.68 2.00
C TRP A 486 -17.76 10.92 1.41
N ASN A 487 -18.16 12.19 1.33
CA ASN A 487 -19.43 12.63 0.73
C ASN A 487 -19.26 13.65 -0.40
N ASP A 488 -18.02 13.88 -0.84
CA ASP A 488 -17.63 14.91 -1.80
C ASP A 488 -16.49 14.45 -2.73
N ASN A 489 -16.43 13.13 -3.04
CA ASN A 489 -15.30 12.47 -3.69
C ASN A 489 -15.61 11.91 -5.10
N VAL A 490 -16.76 12.20 -5.69
CA VAL A 490 -17.16 11.65 -6.98
C VAL A 490 -17.27 12.75 -8.03
N MET A 491 -16.61 12.57 -9.18
CA MET A 491 -16.74 13.45 -10.34
C MET A 491 -18.14 13.32 -10.97
N ASP A 492 -18.74 14.42 -11.42
CA ASP A 492 -20.01 14.39 -12.15
C ASP A 492 -19.77 14.07 -13.62
N VAL A 493 -19.91 12.80 -13.97
CA VAL A 493 -19.63 12.26 -15.32
C VAL A 493 -20.59 12.78 -16.41
N ALA A 494 -21.67 13.49 -16.05
CA ALA A 494 -22.50 14.19 -17.00
C ALA A 494 -21.89 15.50 -17.51
N LEU A 495 -20.85 16.01 -16.85
CA LEU A 495 -20.18 17.26 -17.24
C LEU A 495 -19.13 17.01 -18.34
N PRO A 496 -19.17 17.76 -19.46
CA PRO A 496 -18.12 17.70 -20.48
C PRO A 496 -16.72 18.06 -19.95
N SER A 497 -16.64 18.90 -18.91
CA SER A 497 -15.40 19.33 -18.28
C SER A 497 -14.62 18.20 -17.59
N VAL A 498 -15.30 17.16 -17.13
CA VAL A 498 -14.67 15.94 -16.59
C VAL A 498 -13.82 15.26 -17.67
N TYR A 499 -14.34 15.11 -18.87
CA TYR A 499 -13.60 14.51 -19.99
C TYR A 499 -12.44 15.40 -20.45
N ASN A 500 -12.63 16.73 -20.48
CA ASN A 500 -11.53 17.66 -20.74
C ASN A 500 -10.40 17.50 -19.74
N PHE A 501 -10.72 17.29 -18.46
CA PHE A 501 -9.75 17.07 -17.40
C PHE A 501 -8.97 15.77 -17.62
N ILE A 502 -9.68 14.65 -17.80
CA ILE A 502 -9.05 13.33 -17.99
C ILE A 502 -8.19 13.30 -19.24
N GLU A 503 -8.70 13.88 -20.37
CA GLU A 503 -7.92 14.03 -21.60
C GLU A 503 -6.61 14.80 -21.35
N LYS A 504 -6.71 15.91 -20.63
CA LYS A 504 -5.55 16.76 -20.37
C LYS A 504 -4.50 16.06 -19.52
N VAL A 505 -4.91 15.36 -18.47
CA VAL A 505 -4.00 14.56 -17.63
C VAL A 505 -3.38 13.43 -18.45
N THR A 506 -4.18 12.71 -19.21
CA THR A 506 -3.72 11.64 -20.11
C THR A 506 -2.67 12.12 -21.09
N ASP A 507 -2.90 13.28 -21.74
CA ASP A 507 -1.95 13.84 -22.71
C ASP A 507 -0.63 14.27 -22.05
N ASP A 508 -0.66 14.86 -20.86
CA ASP A 508 0.56 15.21 -20.12
C ASP A 508 1.33 13.97 -19.69
N LEU A 509 0.66 12.89 -19.26
CA LEU A 509 1.31 11.61 -18.97
C LEU A 509 1.96 11.02 -20.22
N ILE A 510 1.27 10.96 -21.35
CA ILE A 510 1.84 10.47 -22.64
C ILE A 510 3.13 11.21 -22.98
N LEU A 511 3.16 12.54 -22.80
CA LEU A 511 4.36 13.35 -23.03
C LEU A 511 5.53 12.95 -22.12
N MET A 512 5.24 12.67 -20.82
CA MET A 512 6.27 12.22 -19.87
C MET A 512 6.83 10.84 -20.25
N TYR A 513 5.98 9.90 -20.64
CA TYR A 513 6.39 8.58 -21.10
C TYR A 513 7.25 8.65 -22.37
N LYS A 514 6.83 9.47 -23.34
CA LYS A 514 7.60 9.72 -24.55
C LYS A 514 8.99 10.29 -24.25
N GLU A 515 9.09 11.27 -23.36
CA GLU A 515 10.37 11.85 -22.94
C GLU A 515 11.25 10.85 -22.18
N ALA A 516 10.61 9.99 -21.38
CA ALA A 516 11.33 8.92 -20.70
C ALA A 516 11.81 7.80 -21.64
N GLY A 517 11.25 7.68 -22.83
CA GLY A 517 11.43 6.51 -23.71
C GLY A 517 10.82 5.26 -23.09
N ALA A 518 9.80 5.40 -22.24
CA ALA A 518 9.14 4.32 -21.54
C ALA A 518 7.90 3.84 -22.32
N PRO A 519 7.57 2.53 -22.29
CA PRO A 519 6.37 2.02 -22.95
C PRO A 519 5.12 2.44 -22.21
N LEU A 520 4.11 2.94 -22.94
CA LEU A 520 2.77 3.18 -22.43
C LEU A 520 1.76 2.50 -23.36
N LYS A 521 1.04 1.51 -22.86
CA LYS A 521 0.01 0.78 -23.62
C LYS A 521 -1.39 1.04 -23.07
N THR A 522 -1.48 1.38 -21.80
CA THR A 522 -2.73 1.61 -21.07
C THR A 522 -2.53 2.61 -19.96
N ILE A 523 -3.63 3.22 -19.54
CA ILE A 523 -3.78 3.95 -18.27
C ILE A 523 -4.91 3.26 -17.52
N HIS A 524 -4.74 3.06 -16.24
CA HIS A 524 -5.78 2.59 -15.34
C HIS A 524 -6.62 3.79 -14.91
N TYR A 525 -7.94 3.71 -15.12
CA TYR A 525 -8.85 4.82 -14.82
C TYR A 525 -9.72 4.58 -13.58
N GLY A 526 -9.27 3.69 -12.70
CA GLY A 526 -9.99 3.35 -11.48
C GLY A 526 -11.30 2.62 -11.76
N GLY A 527 -12.38 3.20 -11.30
CA GLY A 527 -13.73 2.73 -11.59
C GLY A 527 -14.37 1.91 -10.48
N ASP A 528 -13.81 1.91 -9.30
CA ASP A 528 -14.33 1.17 -8.15
C ASP A 528 -15.16 2.06 -7.21
N GLU A 529 -15.96 1.39 -6.41
CA GLU A 529 -16.62 1.88 -5.20
C GLU A 529 -17.42 3.19 -5.35
N VAL A 530 -17.99 3.46 -6.54
CA VAL A 530 -18.87 4.63 -6.73
C VAL A 530 -20.13 4.46 -5.89
N PRO A 531 -20.39 5.37 -4.94
CA PRO A 531 -21.48 5.22 -3.98
C PRO A 531 -22.87 5.23 -4.65
N ALA A 532 -23.81 4.48 -4.09
CA ALA A 532 -25.21 4.60 -4.45
C ALA A 532 -25.72 6.02 -4.17
N LYS A 533 -26.70 6.48 -4.96
CA LYS A 533 -27.37 7.79 -4.87
C LYS A 533 -26.51 8.99 -5.31
N VAL A 534 -25.30 8.77 -5.78
CA VAL A 534 -24.52 9.82 -6.46
C VAL A 534 -25.22 10.24 -7.75
N TRP A 535 -25.11 11.51 -8.13
CA TRP A 535 -25.70 12.15 -9.34
C TRP A 535 -27.23 12.23 -9.41
N GLU A 536 -28.01 11.58 -8.54
CA GLU A 536 -29.48 11.52 -8.62
C GLU A 536 -30.16 12.91 -8.72
N LYS A 537 -29.54 13.92 -8.10
CA LYS A 537 -30.04 15.29 -8.08
C LYS A 537 -29.16 16.29 -8.85
N SER A 538 -28.19 15.79 -9.63
CA SER A 538 -27.35 16.64 -10.47
C SER A 538 -28.13 17.25 -11.61
N PRO A 539 -28.15 18.59 -11.76
CA PRO A 539 -28.75 19.25 -12.93
C PRO A 539 -28.08 18.82 -14.24
N ALA A 540 -26.78 18.57 -14.24
CA ALA A 540 -26.05 18.08 -15.42
C ALA A 540 -26.55 16.69 -15.84
N TYR A 541 -26.73 15.77 -14.89
CA TYR A 541 -27.31 14.45 -15.16
C TYR A 541 -28.74 14.57 -15.69
N LEU A 542 -29.60 15.35 -15.04
CA LEU A 542 -30.99 15.52 -15.46
C LEU A 542 -31.09 16.08 -16.88
N LYS A 543 -30.23 17.03 -17.25
CA LYS A 543 -30.13 17.56 -18.60
C LYS A 543 -29.66 16.50 -19.60
N LEU A 544 -28.57 15.74 -19.25
CA LEU A 544 -28.05 14.68 -20.10
C LEU A 544 -29.11 13.60 -20.35
N LYS A 545 -29.84 13.18 -19.31
CA LYS A 545 -30.93 12.21 -19.39
C LYS A 545 -32.06 12.69 -20.32
N SER A 546 -32.38 14.00 -20.30
CA SER A 546 -33.44 14.55 -21.16
C SER A 546 -33.08 14.63 -22.66
N THR A 547 -31.79 14.60 -22.97
CA THR A 547 -31.24 14.72 -24.34
C THR A 547 -30.67 13.44 -24.91
N ASN A 548 -30.42 12.42 -24.06
CA ASN A 548 -29.88 11.13 -24.46
C ASN A 548 -30.79 9.98 -24.02
N PRO A 549 -31.53 9.34 -24.98
CA PRO A 549 -32.49 8.27 -24.66
C PRO A 549 -31.87 7.00 -24.11
N ASP A 550 -30.57 6.81 -24.26
CA ASP A 550 -29.85 5.65 -23.73
C ASP A 550 -29.61 5.75 -22.20
N ILE A 551 -29.73 6.96 -21.64
CA ILE A 551 -29.57 7.22 -20.21
C ILE A 551 -30.91 7.23 -19.51
N LYS A 552 -31.32 6.09 -18.93
CA LYS A 552 -32.57 5.91 -18.22
C LYS A 552 -32.43 6.09 -16.71
N SER A 553 -31.27 5.77 -16.17
CA SER A 553 -30.91 5.83 -14.74
C SER A 553 -29.49 6.33 -14.52
N THR A 554 -29.10 6.55 -13.27
CA THR A 554 -27.70 6.85 -12.92
C THR A 554 -26.76 5.67 -13.19
N ASP A 555 -27.27 4.43 -13.23
CA ASP A 555 -26.48 3.26 -13.58
C ASP A 555 -25.99 3.30 -15.04
N ASP A 556 -26.75 3.93 -15.95
CA ASP A 556 -26.36 4.06 -17.37
C ASP A 556 -25.23 5.07 -17.56
N LEU A 557 -25.05 6.00 -16.62
CA LEU A 557 -23.92 6.94 -16.63
C LEU A 557 -22.58 6.22 -16.57
N TRP A 558 -22.53 5.06 -15.96
CA TRP A 558 -21.34 4.22 -15.86
C TRP A 558 -20.86 3.76 -17.25
N TYR A 559 -21.77 3.22 -18.05
CA TYR A 559 -21.46 2.77 -19.41
C TYR A 559 -21.15 3.95 -20.35
N TYR A 560 -21.88 5.05 -20.19
CA TYR A 560 -21.60 6.29 -20.90
C TYR A 560 -20.19 6.80 -20.60
N TYR A 561 -19.78 6.77 -19.32
CA TYR A 561 -18.47 7.21 -18.87
C TYR A 561 -17.36 6.35 -19.47
N PHE A 562 -17.39 5.05 -19.26
CA PHE A 562 -16.36 4.13 -19.78
C PHE A 562 -16.36 4.08 -21.32
N GLY A 563 -17.49 4.21 -21.97
CA GLY A 563 -17.56 4.36 -23.42
C GLY A 563 -16.81 5.58 -23.95
N LYS A 564 -16.89 6.72 -23.25
CA LYS A 564 -16.11 7.91 -23.60
C LYS A 564 -14.63 7.76 -23.32
N LEU A 565 -14.25 7.15 -22.19
CA LEU A 565 -12.86 6.85 -21.88
C LEU A 565 -12.24 5.91 -22.90
N ASN A 566 -12.97 4.89 -23.32
CA ASN A 566 -12.53 3.96 -24.35
C ASN A 566 -12.29 4.66 -25.69
N ALA A 567 -13.23 5.50 -26.14
CA ALA A 567 -13.05 6.29 -27.35
C ALA A 567 -11.84 7.24 -27.27
N MET A 568 -11.62 7.85 -26.11
CA MET A 568 -10.49 8.72 -25.83
C MET A 568 -9.16 7.96 -25.86
N ALA A 569 -9.07 6.79 -25.21
CA ALA A 569 -7.90 5.94 -25.17
C ALA A 569 -7.53 5.42 -26.56
N LYS A 570 -8.51 4.90 -27.32
CA LYS A 570 -8.30 4.41 -28.69
C LYS A 570 -7.72 5.47 -29.63
N LYS A 571 -8.16 6.72 -29.54
CA LYS A 571 -7.60 7.85 -30.33
C LYS A 571 -6.10 8.04 -30.07
N ARG A 572 -5.60 7.60 -28.92
CA ARG A 572 -4.20 7.72 -28.47
C ARG A 572 -3.40 6.42 -28.62
N GLY A 573 -4.01 5.38 -29.22
CA GLY A 573 -3.38 4.06 -29.35
C GLY A 573 -3.25 3.32 -28.01
N LEU A 574 -4.07 3.68 -27.02
CA LEU A 574 -4.14 3.04 -25.72
C LEU A 574 -5.41 2.18 -25.60
N PHE A 575 -5.38 1.21 -24.70
CA PHE A 575 -6.59 0.54 -24.22
C PHE A 575 -6.88 0.95 -22.77
N VAL A 576 -8.12 0.71 -22.33
CA VAL A 576 -8.57 1.03 -20.97
C VAL A 576 -8.18 -0.10 -20.00
N SER A 577 -7.58 0.25 -18.87
CA SER A 577 -7.55 -0.61 -17.69
C SER A 577 -8.41 0.01 -16.59
N GLY A 578 -8.97 -0.83 -15.73
CA GLY A 578 -9.78 -0.41 -14.58
C GLY A 578 -10.03 -1.55 -13.62
N TRP A 579 -10.66 -1.24 -12.50
CA TRP A 579 -11.13 -2.26 -11.57
C TRP A 579 -12.30 -3.03 -12.18
N GLU A 580 -12.71 -4.12 -11.56
CA GLU A 580 -13.73 -5.05 -12.08
C GLU A 580 -15.02 -4.38 -12.51
N GLU A 581 -15.43 -3.31 -11.82
CA GLU A 581 -16.68 -2.58 -12.10
C GLU A 581 -16.69 -1.99 -13.51
N ALA A 582 -15.54 -1.64 -14.08
CA ALA A 582 -15.42 -1.11 -15.44
C ALA A 582 -15.92 -2.12 -16.50
N GLY A 583 -15.83 -3.43 -16.20
CA GLY A 583 -16.30 -4.51 -17.06
C GLY A 583 -17.64 -5.11 -16.67
N MET A 584 -18.29 -4.61 -15.63
CA MET A 584 -19.57 -5.14 -15.13
C MET A 584 -20.76 -4.37 -15.69
N ARG A 585 -21.87 -5.08 -15.89
CA ARG A 585 -23.17 -4.49 -16.21
C ARG A 585 -24.22 -4.92 -15.20
N LYS A 586 -24.89 -3.94 -14.61
CA LYS A 586 -26.06 -4.19 -13.77
C LYS A 586 -27.22 -4.63 -14.63
N THR A 587 -27.90 -5.69 -14.20
CA THR A 587 -29.12 -6.22 -14.82
C THR A 587 -30.04 -6.76 -13.73
N THR A 588 -31.18 -7.31 -14.13
CA THR A 588 -32.16 -7.93 -13.22
C THR A 588 -32.38 -9.39 -13.61
N LEU A 589 -32.25 -10.28 -12.63
CA LEU A 589 -32.61 -11.67 -12.75
C LEU A 589 -33.64 -12.00 -11.66
N ASP A 590 -34.81 -12.49 -12.07
CA ASP A 590 -35.94 -12.80 -11.16
C ASP A 590 -36.29 -11.63 -10.21
N GLY A 591 -36.27 -10.40 -10.75
CA GLY A 591 -36.59 -9.17 -10.00
C GLY A 591 -35.51 -8.70 -9.02
N LYS A 592 -34.36 -9.36 -8.97
CA LYS A 592 -33.23 -9.00 -8.10
C LYS A 592 -32.08 -8.39 -8.91
N PRO A 593 -31.35 -7.41 -8.38
CA PRO A 593 -30.14 -6.90 -9.00
C PRO A 593 -29.13 -8.02 -9.24
N HIS A 594 -28.55 -8.02 -10.41
CA HIS A 594 -27.56 -9.02 -10.82
C HIS A 594 -26.46 -8.33 -11.65
N TYR A 595 -25.25 -8.86 -11.60
CA TYR A 595 -24.12 -8.34 -12.38
C TYR A 595 -23.66 -9.37 -13.39
N ILE A 596 -23.46 -8.94 -14.63
CA ILE A 596 -22.90 -9.73 -15.72
C ILE A 596 -21.68 -9.02 -16.30
N ALA A 597 -20.85 -9.76 -17.03
CA ALA A 597 -19.84 -9.16 -17.91
C ALA A 597 -20.54 -8.25 -18.93
N ASN A 598 -20.07 -7.00 -19.02
CA ASN A 598 -20.68 -6.04 -19.97
C ASN A 598 -20.28 -6.42 -21.42
N PRO A 599 -21.24 -6.79 -22.29
CA PRO A 599 -20.89 -7.17 -23.64
C PRO A 599 -20.35 -6.03 -24.50
N ASP A 600 -20.63 -4.77 -24.12
CA ASP A 600 -20.31 -3.59 -24.93
C ASP A 600 -18.79 -3.30 -25.02
N PHE A 601 -17.99 -3.82 -24.06
CA PHE A 601 -16.56 -3.55 -23.99
C PHE A 601 -15.68 -4.82 -24.03
N ALA A 602 -16.27 -6.00 -24.11
CA ALA A 602 -15.53 -7.26 -24.09
C ALA A 602 -14.51 -7.36 -25.23
N ASP A 603 -14.87 -6.94 -26.45
CA ASP A 603 -14.01 -6.96 -27.63
C ASP A 603 -13.04 -5.77 -27.70
N ASP A 604 -13.13 -4.82 -26.78
CA ASP A 604 -12.35 -3.58 -26.78
C ASP A 604 -11.02 -3.69 -26.04
N HIS A 605 -10.62 -4.92 -25.71
CA HIS A 605 -9.37 -5.22 -25.01
C HIS A 605 -9.22 -4.54 -23.63
N PHE A 606 -10.34 -4.24 -22.94
CA PHE A 606 -10.28 -3.77 -21.55
C PHE A 606 -9.52 -4.78 -20.70
N GLN A 607 -8.60 -4.27 -19.90
CA GLN A 607 -7.89 -5.06 -18.92
C GLN A 607 -8.43 -4.76 -17.54
N LEU A 608 -9.07 -5.74 -16.92
CA LEU A 608 -9.72 -5.60 -15.63
C LEU A 608 -8.88 -6.18 -14.51
N HIS A 609 -8.66 -5.40 -13.47
CA HIS A 609 -8.00 -5.83 -12.25
C HIS A 609 -9.08 -6.26 -11.25
N VAL A 610 -9.24 -7.58 -11.07
CA VAL A 610 -10.33 -8.16 -10.30
C VAL A 610 -9.86 -8.51 -8.91
N TRP A 611 -10.40 -7.79 -7.92
CA TRP A 611 -9.96 -7.90 -6.53
C TRP A 611 -10.94 -8.67 -5.64
N ASN A 612 -12.26 -8.58 -5.88
CA ASN A 612 -13.25 -9.13 -4.97
C ASN A 612 -13.38 -10.64 -5.14
N ASN A 613 -12.77 -11.38 -4.23
CA ASN A 613 -12.89 -12.82 -4.11
C ASN A 613 -13.28 -13.27 -2.69
N VAL A 614 -13.85 -12.34 -1.90
CA VAL A 614 -14.19 -12.60 -0.50
C VAL A 614 -15.37 -13.57 -0.42
N ILE A 615 -15.15 -14.70 0.22
CA ILE A 615 -16.20 -15.73 0.39
C ILE A 615 -17.36 -15.17 1.24
N GLY A 616 -18.56 -15.31 0.72
CA GLY A 616 -19.81 -14.81 1.33
C GLY A 616 -20.26 -13.43 0.85
N TRP A 617 -19.51 -12.78 -0.08
CA TRP A 617 -19.88 -11.48 -0.65
C TRP A 617 -20.63 -11.57 -1.99
N GLY A 618 -20.68 -12.77 -2.60
CA GLY A 618 -21.42 -13.01 -3.85
C GLY A 618 -20.68 -12.61 -5.12
N ALA A 619 -19.38 -12.30 -5.02
CA ALA A 619 -18.49 -11.96 -6.12
C ALA A 619 -17.29 -12.92 -6.22
N GLU A 620 -17.31 -14.03 -5.54
CA GLU A 620 -16.22 -14.98 -5.39
C GLU A 620 -15.67 -15.47 -6.72
N ASP A 621 -16.55 -15.66 -7.71
CA ASP A 621 -16.21 -16.18 -9.04
C ASP A 621 -16.17 -15.07 -10.13
N LEU A 622 -16.23 -13.81 -9.74
CA LEU A 622 -16.33 -12.65 -10.66
C LEU A 622 -15.17 -12.60 -11.65
N ALA A 623 -13.95 -12.85 -11.19
CA ALA A 623 -12.78 -12.88 -12.07
C ALA A 623 -12.96 -13.90 -13.22
N TYR A 624 -13.53 -15.07 -12.91
CA TYR A 624 -13.77 -16.11 -13.90
C TYR A 624 -14.95 -15.78 -14.82
N LYS A 625 -16.00 -15.15 -14.29
CA LYS A 625 -17.12 -14.64 -15.12
C LYS A 625 -16.64 -13.62 -16.15
N LEU A 626 -15.81 -12.68 -15.74
CA LEU A 626 -15.28 -11.65 -16.64
C LEU A 626 -14.32 -12.24 -17.68
N ALA A 627 -13.43 -13.14 -17.27
CA ALA A 627 -12.52 -13.82 -18.19
C ALA A 627 -13.28 -14.70 -19.21
N ASN A 628 -14.28 -15.46 -18.77
CA ASN A 628 -15.16 -16.22 -19.65
C ASN A 628 -15.98 -15.32 -20.58
N GLY A 629 -16.28 -14.10 -20.17
CA GLY A 629 -16.95 -13.05 -20.95
C GLY A 629 -16.06 -12.32 -21.96
N GLY A 630 -14.76 -12.66 -22.06
CA GLY A 630 -13.84 -12.11 -23.06
C GLY A 630 -12.89 -11.01 -22.57
N TYR A 631 -13.05 -10.53 -21.33
CA TYR A 631 -12.16 -9.50 -20.77
C TYR A 631 -10.78 -10.05 -20.45
N LYS A 632 -9.74 -9.25 -20.64
CA LYS A 632 -8.40 -9.54 -20.14
C LYS A 632 -8.36 -9.28 -18.64
N VAL A 633 -8.13 -10.32 -17.86
CA VAL A 633 -8.22 -10.28 -16.39
C VAL A 633 -6.84 -10.39 -15.75
N VAL A 634 -6.53 -9.43 -14.89
CA VAL A 634 -5.44 -9.48 -13.91
C VAL A 634 -6.04 -9.91 -12.58
N LEU A 635 -5.59 -11.06 -12.07
CA LEU A 635 -6.04 -11.54 -10.78
C LEU A 635 -5.37 -10.75 -9.64
N SER A 636 -6.18 -10.00 -8.91
CA SER A 636 -5.79 -9.13 -7.81
C SER A 636 -6.49 -9.49 -6.48
N PRO A 637 -6.66 -10.80 -6.15
CA PRO A 637 -7.63 -11.27 -5.15
C PRO A 637 -7.29 -10.77 -3.74
N VAL A 638 -8.25 -10.10 -3.09
CA VAL A 638 -8.03 -9.48 -1.78
C VAL A 638 -7.59 -10.48 -0.73
N SER A 639 -8.21 -11.65 -0.68
CA SER A 639 -7.91 -12.67 0.35
C SER A 639 -6.52 -13.31 0.22
N ASN A 640 -5.80 -13.06 -0.89
CA ASN A 640 -4.48 -13.64 -1.14
C ASN A 640 -3.39 -12.60 -1.45
N GLN A 641 -3.73 -11.47 -2.09
CA GLN A 641 -2.77 -10.56 -2.69
C GLN A 641 -2.82 -9.12 -2.15
N TYR A 642 -3.73 -8.80 -1.20
CA TYR A 642 -3.73 -7.49 -0.52
C TYR A 642 -2.73 -7.50 0.64
N PHE A 643 -1.59 -6.87 0.43
CA PHE A 643 -0.47 -6.92 1.38
C PHE A 643 -0.62 -5.93 2.54
N ASP A 644 -1.54 -4.98 2.46
CA ASP A 644 -1.97 -4.10 3.54
C ASP A 644 -2.85 -4.82 4.59
N LEU A 645 -3.40 -6.00 4.28
CA LEU A 645 -4.09 -6.82 5.27
C LEU A 645 -3.09 -7.39 6.28
N ALA A 646 -3.56 -7.51 7.53
CA ALA A 646 -2.75 -8.02 8.65
C ALA A 646 -2.25 -9.45 8.37
N TYR A 647 -1.04 -9.75 8.80
CA TYR A 647 -0.48 -11.10 8.68
C TYR A 647 -1.23 -12.14 9.52
N ASN A 648 -1.77 -11.70 10.65
CA ASN A 648 -2.48 -12.58 11.59
C ASN A 648 -3.47 -11.80 12.47
N SER A 649 -4.17 -12.51 13.36
CA SER A 649 -5.21 -11.94 14.19
C SER A 649 -4.73 -11.22 15.46
N SER A 650 -3.43 -11.13 15.72
CA SER A 650 -2.92 -10.44 16.91
C SER A 650 -3.37 -8.99 16.99
N TYR A 651 -3.61 -8.51 18.20
CA TYR A 651 -3.86 -7.09 18.43
C TYR A 651 -2.67 -6.20 17.97
N TYR A 652 -1.45 -6.67 18.16
CA TYR A 652 -0.24 -5.93 17.82
C TYR A 652 0.16 -6.01 16.35
N GLU A 653 -0.54 -6.85 15.55
CA GLU A 653 -0.26 -6.97 14.12
C GLU A 653 -0.94 -5.83 13.36
N PRO A 654 -0.18 -4.97 12.66
CA PRO A 654 -0.76 -3.90 11.87
C PRO A 654 -1.43 -4.43 10.59
N GLY A 655 -2.34 -3.63 10.05
CA GLY A 655 -3.06 -3.91 8.81
C GLY A 655 -4.56 -4.10 9.05
N TYR A 656 -5.33 -3.93 7.99
CA TYR A 656 -6.76 -4.20 8.02
C TYR A 656 -7.04 -5.71 8.05
N LYS A 657 -8.31 -6.07 8.34
CA LYS A 657 -8.76 -7.48 8.41
C LYS A 657 -10.10 -7.71 7.70
N TRP A 658 -10.59 -6.70 6.98
CA TRP A 658 -11.91 -6.76 6.36
C TRP A 658 -12.04 -7.83 5.27
N GLY A 659 -10.96 -8.11 4.53
CA GLY A 659 -10.90 -9.12 3.47
C GLY A 659 -10.22 -10.41 3.90
N GLY A 660 -9.90 -10.58 5.19
CA GLY A 660 -9.17 -11.71 5.75
C GLY A 660 -7.82 -11.33 6.33
N MET A 661 -6.96 -12.32 6.49
CA MET A 661 -5.57 -12.14 6.92
C MET A 661 -4.65 -12.71 5.85
N VAL A 662 -3.65 -11.94 5.45
CA VAL A 662 -2.72 -12.31 4.39
C VAL A 662 -1.31 -12.46 4.97
N ASP A 663 -0.95 -13.70 5.28
CA ASP A 663 0.43 -14.11 5.59
C ASP A 663 1.13 -14.55 4.29
N ILE A 664 2.40 -14.85 4.31
CA ILE A 664 3.22 -15.23 3.14
C ILE A 664 2.72 -16.51 2.45
N ASP A 665 2.02 -17.40 3.17
CA ASP A 665 1.41 -18.61 2.61
C ASP A 665 0.24 -18.27 1.65
N LYS A 666 -0.49 -17.19 1.88
CA LYS A 666 -1.66 -16.82 1.08
C LYS A 666 -1.33 -16.55 -0.40
N PRO A 667 -0.38 -15.69 -0.77
CA PRO A 667 0.03 -15.54 -2.16
C PRO A 667 0.71 -16.81 -2.70
N PHE A 668 1.44 -17.56 -1.87
CA PHE A 668 2.11 -18.79 -2.28
C PHE A 668 1.14 -19.90 -2.69
N TYR A 669 0.07 -20.17 -1.91
CA TYR A 669 -0.85 -21.27 -2.21
C TYR A 669 -1.98 -20.90 -3.19
N PHE A 670 -2.08 -19.66 -3.61
CA PHE A 670 -3.09 -19.23 -4.57
C PHE A 670 -3.04 -20.04 -5.86
N ILE A 671 -4.15 -20.61 -6.30
CA ILE A 671 -4.29 -21.35 -7.56
C ILE A 671 -4.99 -20.44 -8.58
N PRO A 672 -4.27 -19.79 -9.50
CA PRO A 672 -4.84 -18.75 -10.39
C PRO A 672 -6.01 -19.22 -11.26
N TYR A 673 -5.98 -20.46 -11.72
CA TYR A 673 -7.01 -21.00 -12.63
C TYR A 673 -8.15 -21.71 -11.90
N ASP A 674 -8.04 -21.91 -10.57
CA ASP A 674 -9.08 -22.52 -9.75
C ASP A 674 -8.86 -22.24 -8.26
N PHE A 675 -8.91 -20.98 -7.85
CA PHE A 675 -8.66 -20.61 -6.45
C PHE A 675 -9.70 -21.19 -5.47
N LEU A 676 -10.90 -21.53 -5.96
CA LEU A 676 -11.94 -22.14 -5.15
C LEU A 676 -11.56 -23.55 -4.67
N LYS A 677 -10.61 -24.21 -5.35
CA LYS A 677 -10.14 -25.54 -5.04
C LYS A 677 -9.48 -25.66 -3.67
N ASN A 678 -8.77 -24.63 -3.23
CA ASN A 678 -8.05 -24.62 -1.96
C ASN A 678 -8.39 -23.45 -1.03
N VAL A 679 -9.51 -22.75 -1.27
CA VAL A 679 -10.00 -21.74 -0.33
C VAL A 679 -10.41 -22.41 0.99
N LYS A 680 -9.89 -21.88 2.12
CA LYS A 680 -10.07 -22.50 3.45
C LYS A 680 -10.77 -21.59 4.45
N GLU A 681 -10.83 -20.30 4.17
CA GLU A 681 -11.28 -19.27 5.11
C GLU A 681 -12.18 -18.24 4.43
N ASP A 682 -13.13 -17.71 5.19
CA ASP A 682 -13.97 -16.59 4.77
C ASP A 682 -13.26 -15.24 4.93
N GLY A 683 -13.93 -14.13 4.57
CA GLY A 683 -13.41 -12.78 4.68
C GLY A 683 -13.08 -12.29 6.11
N GLN A 684 -13.41 -13.08 7.13
CA GLN A 684 -13.03 -12.81 8.52
C GLN A 684 -11.94 -13.76 9.01
N GLY A 685 -11.41 -14.60 8.11
CA GLY A 685 -10.41 -15.60 8.43
C GLY A 685 -10.96 -16.79 9.22
N ARG A 686 -12.26 -17.05 9.20
CA ARG A 686 -12.86 -18.20 9.85
C ARG A 686 -12.86 -19.40 8.91
N PRO A 687 -12.58 -20.61 9.40
CA PRO A 687 -12.63 -21.81 8.57
C PRO A 687 -14.01 -21.97 7.92
N ILE A 688 -14.02 -22.22 6.61
CA ILE A 688 -15.23 -22.53 5.86
C ILE A 688 -15.56 -23.99 6.09
N LYS A 689 -16.75 -24.29 6.59
CA LYS A 689 -17.22 -25.68 6.81
C LYS A 689 -17.92 -26.24 5.59
N ASP A 690 -18.76 -25.45 4.93
CA ASP A 690 -19.61 -25.89 3.82
C ASP A 690 -19.66 -24.77 2.76
N LEU A 691 -18.80 -24.83 1.76
CA LEU A 691 -18.84 -23.96 0.59
C LEU A 691 -19.54 -24.71 -0.55
N ASP A 692 -20.75 -24.29 -0.92
CA ASP A 692 -21.43 -24.82 -2.10
C ASP A 692 -20.77 -24.28 -3.39
N GLN A 693 -19.71 -24.93 -3.79
CA GLN A 693 -18.95 -24.58 -4.99
C GLN A 693 -19.67 -24.92 -6.30
N THR A 694 -20.77 -25.69 -6.24
CA THR A 694 -21.50 -26.12 -7.45
C THR A 694 -22.21 -24.98 -8.16
N LYS A 695 -22.48 -23.89 -7.45
CA LYS A 695 -23.09 -22.67 -7.98
C LYS A 695 -22.10 -21.63 -8.51
N MET A 696 -20.81 -21.86 -8.29
CA MET A 696 -19.76 -20.92 -8.69
C MET A 696 -19.25 -21.20 -10.09
N ILE A 697 -19.04 -20.15 -10.86
CA ILE A 697 -18.51 -20.23 -12.21
C ILE A 697 -17.03 -20.62 -12.16
N ARG A 698 -16.65 -21.56 -13.02
CA ARG A 698 -15.27 -21.97 -13.24
C ARG A 698 -14.75 -21.42 -14.56
N LEU A 699 -13.43 -21.33 -14.70
CA LEU A 699 -12.81 -20.94 -15.95
C LEU A 699 -13.06 -21.99 -17.04
N THR A 700 -13.51 -21.51 -18.18
CA THR A 700 -13.45 -22.26 -19.44
C THR A 700 -12.03 -22.20 -20.03
N ASP A 701 -11.73 -23.02 -21.04
CA ASP A 701 -10.43 -22.92 -21.74
C ASP A 701 -10.26 -21.56 -22.42
N TYR A 702 -11.35 -20.99 -22.96
CA TYR A 702 -11.35 -19.60 -23.45
C TYR A 702 -11.06 -18.60 -22.33
N GLY A 703 -11.70 -18.74 -21.17
CA GLY A 703 -11.46 -17.89 -20.01
C GLY A 703 -10.02 -17.95 -19.51
N LYS A 704 -9.38 -19.14 -19.50
CA LYS A 704 -7.96 -19.28 -19.12
C LYS A 704 -7.05 -18.46 -20.03
N SER A 705 -7.31 -18.39 -21.33
CA SER A 705 -6.53 -17.57 -22.28
C SER A 705 -6.67 -16.07 -22.05
N ASN A 706 -7.66 -15.65 -21.26
CA ASN A 706 -7.93 -14.27 -20.90
C ASN A 706 -7.36 -13.88 -19.53
N ILE A 707 -6.90 -14.83 -18.72
CA ILE A 707 -6.13 -14.51 -17.50
C ILE A 707 -4.72 -14.10 -17.92
N VAL A 708 -4.39 -12.82 -17.80
CA VAL A 708 -3.10 -12.29 -18.25
C VAL A 708 -2.02 -12.39 -17.19
N GLY A 709 -2.39 -12.47 -15.92
CA GLY A 709 -1.44 -12.64 -14.82
C GLY A 709 -1.96 -12.26 -13.45
N LEU A 710 -1.01 -12.00 -12.55
CA LEU A 710 -1.25 -11.75 -11.13
C LEU A 710 -0.77 -10.37 -10.71
N GLN A 711 -1.46 -9.78 -9.73
CA GLN A 711 -1.06 -8.54 -9.08
C GLN A 711 -1.14 -8.66 -7.55
N GLY A 712 -0.06 -8.30 -6.86
CA GLY A 712 -0.10 -7.98 -5.44
C GLY A 712 -0.35 -6.50 -5.24
N LEU A 713 -1.08 -6.15 -4.20
CA LEU A 713 -1.49 -4.78 -3.94
C LEU A 713 -1.05 -4.36 -2.53
N LEU A 714 -0.60 -3.11 -2.41
CA LEU A 714 -0.27 -2.53 -1.13
C LEU A 714 -0.89 -1.14 -1.02
N TRP A 715 -2.07 -1.11 -0.43
CA TRP A 715 -2.76 0.13 -0.06
C TRP A 715 -2.06 0.81 1.10
N SER A 716 -2.08 2.13 1.16
CA SER A 716 -1.16 2.86 2.03
C SER A 716 -1.81 3.62 3.19
N GLU A 717 -3.09 3.43 3.48
CA GLU A 717 -3.79 4.10 4.59
C GLU A 717 -3.04 3.96 5.93
N ASN A 718 -2.47 2.79 6.18
CA ASN A 718 -1.72 2.46 7.39
C ASN A 718 -0.20 2.44 7.23
N ASN A 719 0.31 2.74 6.03
CA ASN A 719 1.74 2.70 5.73
C ASN A 719 2.38 4.07 5.92
N ILE A 720 2.34 4.56 7.16
CA ILE A 720 2.79 5.89 7.56
C ILE A 720 4.31 6.05 7.62
N THR A 721 5.09 4.97 7.49
CA THR A 721 6.56 5.01 7.39
C THR A 721 7.06 4.03 6.33
N LYS A 722 8.29 4.24 5.85
CA LYS A 722 8.95 3.31 4.91
C LYS A 722 9.16 1.93 5.52
N GLU A 723 9.45 1.85 6.82
CA GLU A 723 9.63 0.59 7.54
C GLU A 723 8.31 -0.19 7.61
N ARG A 724 7.18 0.51 7.84
CA ARG A 724 5.86 -0.12 7.83
C ARG A 724 5.50 -0.62 6.44
N LEU A 725 5.76 0.14 5.39
CA LEU A 725 5.55 -0.28 4.01
C LEU A 725 6.35 -1.55 3.69
N GLU A 726 7.65 -1.57 4.02
CA GLU A 726 8.51 -2.73 3.80
C GLU A 726 8.07 -3.95 4.62
N TYR A 727 7.63 -3.74 5.87
CA TYR A 727 7.07 -4.78 6.74
C TYR A 727 5.81 -5.40 6.15
N MET A 728 4.89 -4.59 5.64
CA MET A 728 3.64 -5.09 5.05
C MET A 728 3.88 -5.81 3.72
N MET A 729 4.81 -5.32 2.91
CA MET A 729 5.18 -5.89 1.61
C MET A 729 5.94 -7.21 1.74
N LEU A 730 6.87 -7.31 2.70
CA LEU A 730 7.80 -8.42 2.82
C LEU A 730 7.58 -9.24 4.10
N PRO A 731 7.54 -10.57 3.98
CA PRO A 731 7.92 -11.39 2.81
C PRO A 731 6.78 -11.78 1.84
N LYS A 732 5.56 -11.24 1.94
CA LYS A 732 4.40 -11.61 1.09
C LYS A 732 4.70 -11.55 -0.41
N LEU A 733 5.44 -10.52 -0.86
CA LEU A 733 5.82 -10.34 -2.26
C LEU A 733 6.60 -11.54 -2.82
N LEU A 734 7.31 -12.29 -1.98
CA LEU A 734 8.02 -13.49 -2.41
C LEU A 734 7.04 -14.61 -2.81
N GLY A 735 5.92 -14.76 -2.10
CA GLY A 735 4.86 -15.70 -2.45
C GLY A 735 4.21 -15.35 -3.79
N LEU A 736 3.93 -14.06 -4.04
CA LEU A 736 3.46 -13.57 -5.32
C LEU A 736 4.45 -13.87 -6.45
N ALA A 737 5.73 -13.53 -6.24
CA ALA A 737 6.77 -13.72 -7.25
C ALA A 737 6.91 -15.20 -7.65
N GLU A 738 6.92 -16.10 -6.67
CA GLU A 738 6.92 -17.54 -6.94
C GLU A 738 5.70 -17.98 -7.76
N ARG A 739 4.51 -17.52 -7.38
CA ARG A 739 3.27 -17.93 -8.03
C ARG A 739 3.10 -17.35 -9.42
N ALA A 740 3.57 -16.14 -9.66
CA ALA A 740 3.47 -15.47 -10.95
C ALA A 740 4.53 -15.95 -11.97
N TRP A 741 5.69 -16.39 -11.49
CA TRP A 741 6.81 -16.83 -12.32
C TRP A 741 6.83 -18.33 -12.55
N ALA A 742 6.87 -19.15 -11.45
CA ALA A 742 7.07 -20.60 -11.52
C ALA A 742 5.92 -21.32 -12.23
N VAL A 743 6.19 -22.48 -12.79
CA VAL A 743 5.18 -23.37 -13.38
C VAL A 743 4.07 -23.71 -12.39
N GLU A 744 2.94 -24.17 -12.89
CA GLU A 744 1.85 -24.66 -12.04
C GLU A 744 2.34 -25.84 -11.20
N PRO A 745 2.23 -25.74 -9.85
CA PRO A 745 2.76 -26.80 -9.01
C PRO A 745 1.86 -28.05 -9.04
N GLU A 746 2.47 -29.22 -8.83
CA GLU A 746 1.78 -30.51 -8.86
C GLU A 746 0.57 -30.56 -7.91
N TRP A 747 0.66 -29.93 -6.74
CA TRP A 747 -0.45 -29.87 -5.77
C TRP A 747 -1.65 -29.02 -6.23
N ALA A 748 -1.49 -28.21 -7.27
CA ALA A 748 -2.57 -27.42 -7.86
C ALA A 748 -3.28 -28.14 -9.02
N ILE A 749 -2.68 -29.21 -9.57
CA ILE A 749 -3.17 -29.92 -10.75
C ILE A 749 -4.17 -31.04 -10.33
N GLY A 750 -5.15 -31.29 -11.21
CA GLY A 750 -6.12 -32.38 -11.00
C GLY A 750 -7.14 -32.13 -9.88
N GLU A 751 -7.88 -33.16 -9.50
CA GLU A 751 -8.81 -33.09 -8.38
C GLU A 751 -8.07 -33.20 -7.04
N TYR A 752 -8.68 -32.64 -5.98
CA TYR A 752 -8.07 -32.70 -4.65
C TYR A 752 -7.92 -34.13 -4.15
N SER A 753 -6.75 -34.44 -3.60
CA SER A 753 -6.42 -35.72 -2.98
C SER A 753 -5.47 -35.52 -1.80
N ILE A 754 -5.30 -36.57 -0.97
CA ILE A 754 -4.31 -36.58 0.11
C ILE A 754 -2.88 -36.35 -0.43
N LEU A 755 -2.59 -36.78 -1.65
CA LEU A 755 -1.30 -36.54 -2.32
C LEU A 755 -1.08 -35.08 -2.59
N ASN A 756 -2.11 -34.31 -2.95
CA ASN A 756 -1.99 -32.87 -3.14
C ASN A 756 -1.59 -32.17 -1.84
N ASP A 757 -2.11 -32.57 -0.68
CA ASP A 757 -1.67 -32.05 0.61
C ASP A 757 -0.20 -32.36 0.90
N LEU A 758 0.27 -33.55 0.60
CA LEU A 758 1.67 -33.94 0.78
C LEU A 758 2.59 -33.13 -0.13
N TYR A 759 2.24 -32.99 -1.42
CA TYR A 759 3.01 -32.18 -2.37
C TYR A 759 3.02 -30.71 -1.96
N TYR A 760 1.88 -30.19 -1.48
CA TYR A 760 1.82 -28.83 -0.95
C TYR A 760 2.76 -28.65 0.25
N LYS A 761 2.73 -29.52 1.25
CA LYS A 761 3.60 -29.44 2.44
C LYS A 761 5.07 -29.49 2.07
N ASN A 762 5.46 -30.33 1.12
CA ASN A 762 6.83 -30.40 0.62
C ASN A 762 7.23 -29.10 -0.11
N SER A 763 6.38 -28.60 -1.01
CA SER A 763 6.61 -27.35 -1.72
C SER A 763 6.68 -26.15 -0.76
N TRP A 764 5.78 -26.14 0.24
CA TRP A 764 5.79 -25.11 1.29
C TRP A 764 7.07 -25.15 2.11
N SER A 765 7.52 -26.34 2.53
CA SER A 765 8.77 -26.47 3.27
C SER A 765 9.98 -26.00 2.46
N GLN A 766 10.05 -26.35 1.17
CA GLN A 766 11.11 -25.86 0.29
C GLN A 766 11.09 -24.35 0.13
N PHE A 767 9.91 -23.77 -0.10
CA PHE A 767 9.74 -22.31 -0.21
C PHE A 767 10.11 -21.59 1.09
N ALA A 768 9.60 -22.04 2.25
CA ALA A 768 9.85 -21.45 3.54
C ALA A 768 11.35 -21.47 3.92
N ASN A 769 12.03 -22.58 3.65
CA ASN A 769 13.50 -22.68 3.85
C ASN A 769 14.28 -21.74 2.92
N ARG A 770 13.89 -21.65 1.65
CA ARG A 770 14.54 -20.75 0.68
C ARG A 770 14.37 -19.30 1.12
N VAL A 771 13.15 -18.92 1.50
CA VAL A 771 12.89 -17.59 2.03
C VAL A 771 13.76 -17.32 3.29
N GLY A 772 13.66 -18.18 4.32
CA GLY A 772 14.32 -17.94 5.58
C GLY A 772 15.85 -18.02 5.53
N LYS A 773 16.42 -18.97 4.75
CA LYS A 773 17.86 -19.21 4.67
C LYS A 773 18.60 -18.41 3.61
N ARG A 774 17.89 -17.91 2.59
CA ARG A 774 18.52 -17.21 1.49
C ARG A 774 17.96 -15.82 1.24
N GLU A 775 16.63 -15.69 1.08
CA GLU A 775 16.05 -14.42 0.66
C GLU A 775 16.01 -13.39 1.80
N LEU A 776 15.63 -13.75 3.02
CA LEU A 776 15.68 -12.82 4.15
C LEU A 776 17.11 -12.37 4.47
N PRO A 777 18.15 -13.25 4.54
CA PRO A 777 19.54 -12.82 4.67
C PRO A 777 20.01 -11.90 3.54
N ARG A 778 19.59 -12.14 2.29
CA ARG A 778 19.87 -11.24 1.16
C ARG A 778 19.22 -9.89 1.36
N LEU A 779 17.90 -9.86 1.66
CA LEU A 779 17.11 -8.65 1.85
C LEU A 779 17.56 -7.83 3.06
N THR A 780 18.22 -8.44 4.03
CA THR A 780 18.85 -7.71 5.16
C THR A 780 19.88 -6.69 4.70
N TYR A 781 20.55 -6.93 3.56
CA TYR A 781 21.66 -6.10 3.09
C TYR A 781 21.46 -5.53 1.67
N TYR A 782 20.63 -6.14 0.83
CA TYR A 782 20.38 -5.70 -0.54
C TYR A 782 19.84 -4.27 -0.58
N ASN A 783 20.49 -3.39 -1.36
CA ASN A 783 20.12 -1.97 -1.52
C ASN A 783 19.85 -1.23 -0.19
N GLY A 784 20.73 -1.43 0.80
CA GLY A 784 20.61 -0.79 2.11
C GLY A 784 19.68 -1.52 3.10
N GLY A 785 19.23 -2.71 2.74
CA GLY A 785 18.40 -3.55 3.59
C GLY A 785 16.91 -3.20 3.58
N PHE A 786 16.08 -4.16 3.95
CA PHE A 786 14.62 -4.04 4.05
C PHE A 786 14.12 -4.39 5.45
N SER A 787 13.12 -3.65 5.90
CA SER A 787 12.45 -3.85 7.21
C SER A 787 11.34 -4.92 7.11
N TYR A 788 11.64 -6.09 6.54
CA TYR A 788 10.68 -7.18 6.41
C TYR A 788 10.16 -7.69 7.77
N ARG A 789 8.98 -8.30 7.77
CA ARG A 789 8.40 -8.96 8.94
C ARG A 789 9.22 -10.19 9.35
N ILE A 790 9.53 -10.28 10.65
CA ILE A 790 10.08 -11.48 11.28
C ILE A 790 8.95 -12.15 12.05
N PRO A 791 8.50 -13.38 11.67
CA PRO A 791 7.41 -14.06 12.35
C PRO A 791 7.79 -14.45 13.77
N GLU A 792 6.81 -14.50 14.67
CA GLU A 792 6.96 -14.99 16.02
C GLU A 792 7.17 -16.52 16.05
N PRO A 793 7.95 -17.06 17.02
CA PRO A 793 8.06 -18.48 17.25
C PRO A 793 6.73 -19.10 17.72
N GLY A 794 6.40 -20.28 17.20
CA GLY A 794 5.38 -21.13 17.77
C GLY A 794 5.92 -21.86 19.00
N LEU A 795 5.13 -21.97 20.07
CA LEU A 795 5.52 -22.63 21.32
C LEU A 795 4.49 -23.68 21.71
N LYS A 796 4.93 -24.86 22.16
CA LYS A 796 4.06 -25.93 22.66
C LYS A 796 4.62 -26.52 23.93
N LEU A 797 3.78 -26.59 24.96
CA LEU A 797 4.09 -27.33 26.18
C LEU A 797 3.56 -28.75 26.02
N ARG A 798 4.44 -29.74 26.11
CA ARG A 798 4.09 -31.18 26.05
C ARG A 798 5.06 -31.98 26.96
N ASP A 799 4.51 -32.86 27.78
CA ASP A 799 5.25 -33.75 28.67
C ASP A 799 6.30 -33.02 29.54
N GLY A 800 5.89 -31.84 30.10
CA GLY A 800 6.78 -31.00 30.92
C GLY A 800 7.94 -30.37 30.16
N LYS A 801 7.89 -30.31 28.84
CA LYS A 801 8.90 -29.72 27.98
C LYS A 801 8.32 -28.62 27.10
N VAL A 802 9.09 -27.54 26.91
CA VAL A 802 8.75 -26.43 25.97
C VAL A 802 9.39 -26.70 24.63
N TYR A 803 8.56 -26.87 23.62
CA TYR A 803 8.97 -26.98 22.21
C TYR A 803 8.75 -25.64 21.50
N ALA A 804 9.69 -25.26 20.63
CA ALA A 804 9.57 -24.08 19.78
C ALA A 804 9.86 -24.44 18.32
N ASN A 805 9.14 -23.77 17.39
CA ASN A 805 9.38 -23.86 15.95
C ASN A 805 9.18 -22.49 15.30
N ILE A 806 9.51 -22.38 14.02
CA ILE A 806 9.41 -21.14 13.26
C ILE A 806 8.86 -21.40 11.84
N GLN A 807 8.10 -20.47 11.31
CA GLN A 807 7.54 -20.52 9.95
C GLN A 807 8.62 -20.52 8.86
N LEU A 808 9.70 -19.76 9.07
CA LEU A 808 10.77 -19.54 8.10
C LEU A 808 12.11 -20.05 8.69
N PRO A 809 12.49 -21.33 8.44
CA PRO A 809 13.78 -21.88 8.89
C PRO A 809 14.95 -21.04 8.36
N GLY A 810 15.93 -20.77 9.21
CA GLY A 810 17.04 -19.83 8.97
C GLY A 810 16.98 -18.60 9.88
N LEU A 811 15.80 -18.28 10.42
CA LEU A 811 15.68 -17.35 11.54
C LEU A 811 16.06 -18.07 12.83
N GLU A 812 16.83 -17.40 13.70
CA GLU A 812 17.32 -17.97 14.93
C GLU A 812 16.33 -17.73 16.08
N ILE A 813 15.88 -18.78 16.76
CA ILE A 813 15.01 -18.64 17.94
C ILE A 813 15.90 -18.47 19.16
N ARG A 814 15.68 -17.38 19.93
CA ARG A 814 16.37 -17.10 21.20
C ARG A 814 15.38 -16.95 22.35
N TYR A 815 15.85 -17.21 23.57
CA TYR A 815 14.99 -17.15 24.76
C TYR A 815 15.71 -16.61 25.99
N THR A 816 14.89 -16.17 26.97
CA THR A 816 15.32 -15.77 28.33
C THR A 816 14.50 -16.50 29.40
N ARG A 817 15.01 -16.53 30.62
CA ARG A 817 14.39 -17.18 31.79
C ARG A 817 14.07 -16.21 32.93
N ASP A 818 14.60 -15.00 32.86
CA ASP A 818 14.53 -13.96 33.90
C ASP A 818 13.37 -12.97 33.71
N GLY A 819 12.51 -13.21 32.69
CA GLY A 819 11.42 -12.33 32.34
C GLY A 819 11.80 -11.14 31.46
N SER A 820 13.09 -10.94 31.16
CA SER A 820 13.54 -9.94 30.19
C SER A 820 13.20 -10.34 28.77
N ASP A 821 13.10 -9.35 27.85
CA ASP A 821 12.97 -9.64 26.43
C ASP A 821 14.26 -10.24 25.86
N PRO A 822 14.18 -11.29 25.02
CA PRO A 822 15.34 -11.80 24.32
C PRO A 822 16.03 -10.73 23.47
N VAL A 823 17.36 -10.72 23.49
CA VAL A 823 18.21 -9.86 22.65
C VAL A 823 19.16 -10.73 21.84
N ALA A 824 19.90 -10.15 20.89
CA ALA A 824 20.82 -10.88 20.01
C ALA A 824 21.90 -11.71 20.76
N GLY A 825 22.18 -11.38 22.02
CA GLY A 825 23.09 -12.15 22.88
C GLY A 825 22.41 -13.20 23.79
N SER A 826 21.07 -13.34 23.73
CA SER A 826 20.33 -14.30 24.57
C SER A 826 20.59 -15.75 24.13
N MET A 827 20.19 -16.70 24.97
CA MET A 827 20.36 -18.14 24.72
C MET A 827 19.66 -18.59 23.44
N ILE A 828 20.35 -19.36 22.62
CA ILE A 828 19.79 -19.94 21.40
C ILE A 828 18.98 -21.19 21.78
N TYR A 829 17.78 -21.31 21.22
CA TYR A 829 16.97 -22.50 21.37
C TYR A 829 17.42 -23.58 20.37
N THR A 830 17.93 -24.69 20.85
CA THR A 830 18.41 -25.82 20.04
C THR A 830 17.69 -27.13 20.32
N SER A 831 17.03 -27.24 21.47
CA SER A 831 16.32 -28.44 21.90
C SER A 831 15.24 -28.12 22.92
N PRO A 832 14.23 -29.00 23.11
CA PRO A 832 13.13 -28.74 24.03
C PRO A 832 13.63 -28.51 25.47
N LEU A 833 13.14 -27.45 26.11
CA LEU A 833 13.52 -27.04 27.47
C LEU A 833 12.71 -27.85 28.48
N THR A 834 13.42 -28.44 29.45
CA THR A 834 12.85 -29.28 30.52
C THR A 834 12.68 -28.52 31.83
N GLU A 835 13.33 -27.38 31.97
CA GLU A 835 13.31 -26.58 33.19
C GLU A 835 11.93 -25.97 33.40
N LYS A 836 11.57 -25.85 34.67
CA LYS A 836 10.37 -25.13 35.10
C LYS A 836 10.61 -23.62 35.10
N GLY A 837 9.56 -22.85 34.85
CA GLY A 837 9.61 -21.41 34.90
C GLY A 837 8.94 -20.71 33.71
N LYS A 838 9.01 -19.39 33.73
CA LYS A 838 8.48 -18.53 32.67
C LYS A 838 9.58 -18.21 31.66
N PHE A 839 9.35 -18.55 30.41
CA PHE A 839 10.28 -18.31 29.31
C PHE A 839 9.72 -17.29 28.35
N ARG A 840 10.58 -16.42 27.81
CA ARG A 840 10.26 -15.49 26.73
C ARG A 840 11.10 -15.85 25.50
N PHE A 841 10.45 -15.91 24.35
CA PHE A 841 11.07 -16.32 23.09
C PHE A 841 10.88 -15.24 22.03
N ALA A 842 11.87 -15.11 21.14
CA ALA A 842 11.73 -14.32 19.90
C ALA A 842 12.60 -14.92 18.79
N ALA A 843 12.23 -14.63 17.54
CA ALA A 843 13.03 -14.95 16.37
C ALA A 843 13.92 -13.76 15.99
N PHE A 844 15.11 -14.06 15.46
CA PHE A 844 16.09 -13.06 15.06
C PHE A 844 16.58 -13.33 13.63
N ASP A 845 16.82 -12.28 12.89
CA ASP A 845 17.49 -12.35 11.59
C ASP A 845 19.03 -12.30 11.74
N VAL A 846 19.72 -12.40 10.59
CA VAL A 846 21.20 -12.42 10.54
C VAL A 846 21.86 -11.11 10.98
N SER A 847 21.11 -10.01 11.09
CA SER A 847 21.61 -8.74 11.63
C SER A 847 21.36 -8.58 13.13
N GLY A 848 20.64 -9.51 13.75
CA GLY A 848 20.23 -9.45 15.15
C GLY A 848 18.94 -8.64 15.37
N ARG A 849 18.22 -8.26 14.30
CA ARG A 849 16.90 -7.64 14.41
C ARG A 849 15.89 -8.67 14.88
N ARG A 850 15.06 -8.28 15.84
CA ARG A 850 14.11 -9.14 16.55
C ARG A 850 12.70 -9.03 16.02
N GLY A 851 12.01 -10.17 15.92
CA GLY A 851 10.56 -10.27 15.81
C GLY A 851 9.84 -10.04 17.14
N ARG A 852 8.54 -10.28 17.17
CA ARG A 852 7.73 -10.14 18.39
C ARG A 852 8.08 -11.22 19.40
N VAL A 853 8.00 -10.83 20.69
CA VAL A 853 8.26 -11.74 21.82
C VAL A 853 6.98 -12.50 22.17
N VAL A 854 7.12 -13.81 22.39
CA VAL A 854 6.07 -14.69 22.89
C VAL A 854 6.50 -15.32 24.20
N THR A 855 5.54 -15.67 25.05
CA THR A 855 5.79 -16.17 26.41
C THR A 855 5.11 -17.52 26.62
N VAL A 856 5.78 -18.39 27.37
CA VAL A 856 5.21 -19.66 27.83
C VAL A 856 5.68 -19.93 29.29
N GLU A 857 4.83 -20.55 30.09
CA GLU A 857 5.17 -20.98 31.46
C GLU A 857 5.14 -22.51 31.54
N ASN A 858 6.27 -23.11 31.88
CA ASN A 858 6.41 -24.54 32.20
C ASN A 858 6.27 -24.71 33.72
N LYS A 859 5.11 -25.17 34.18
CA LYS A 859 4.77 -25.32 35.61
C LYS A 859 5.32 -26.58 36.24
#